data_02305e722c08178dbcf287642dd4962b
#
_entry.id   02305e722c08178dbcf287642dd4962b
#
_cell.length_a   1.000
_cell.length_b   1.000
_cell.length_c   1.000
_cell.angle_alpha   90.00
_cell.angle_beta   90.00
_cell.angle_gamma   90.00
#
_symmetry.space_group_name_H-M   'P 1'
#
loop_
_entity.id
_entity.type
_entity.pdbx_description
1 polymer ?
#
loop_
_entity_poly.entity_id
_entity_poly.type
_entity_poly.pdbx_seq_one_letter_code
_entity_poly.pdbx_strand_id
1 'polypeptide(L)'
;MSRAAICCSGAALLVALTATIATAAPPLTATAAPHGPKIQRVSTAADGSQADGTSDDAAISADGRHVTFVSIAPSFGCERYAPCLLVKDVADGRITRIDLGSGTTYNSPMPSADGSRIAFSAGTRFSAPYLYDRATGRAEKLWPQDPPGFNELGSVQSISPDGTHIAYTVGNRNGPENTRLLYVRDTATGTDTLISPAEEGQKGGASVSGDGKRIAYSVRGDAEGDDPNDVYVKDRVTGKRTQVDADLGVAYLIRITADGRRVLLDADSGIYVHDLRTGVSRRVADGRAFSVTADGRYAVVAGEDGQRVRDLRTGLRGTVLPPTAQVGEAGLADKGRTVAFNARESHLVPGDTNGETDVFVLSGKLSRNPAPLPSVTERISTTREGQQRSVASYDPVMGQDKVVSFTSDGDVFVNASGGVSEVNSSTQKPSSEGSPCYSGRMVGYAGPLASDGGPGVHVRNRSVGKLTSIGSYQGVRFTWVGQPVVDPTCQWLTYVATLPATATEPDPQPRVYRFKFNGGTIDVVSAPTGGAAGNPSVNYNARYIAFEQGGDVYVRDLDTGALEKAGKHATAPSLSADGRKIAYQQGRYAVVRDLDTGATNRVRGTQPSLAGTGTALAYTSGRSVYLLELATGKRQLVSVDRWGGRNDLPAGHPSVNADGTVVAFESTSPDLVAGDTNGVADVFLRTVQ
;
A
#
# COMPACT_ATOMS: atom_id res chain seq x y z
N MET A 1 -20.29 -83.59 68.80
CA MET A 1 -19.27 -83.63 67.73
C MET A 1 -19.52 -82.53 66.76
N SER A 2 -18.68 -81.59 66.86
CA SER A 2 -18.03 -80.68 65.89
C SER A 2 -18.68 -80.37 64.56
N ARG A 3 -18.91 -79.16 64.23
CA ARG A 3 -18.04 -78.38 63.38
C ARG A 3 -18.56 -76.95 63.20
N ALA A 4 -17.76 -76.06 63.47
CA ALA A 4 -17.95 -74.61 63.19
C ALA A 4 -17.91 -74.34 61.66
N ALA A 5 -18.74 -73.41 61.18
CA ALA A 5 -18.63 -72.83 59.90
C ALA A 5 -18.48 -71.31 60.05
N ILE A 6 -17.36 -70.88 59.57
CA ILE A 6 -16.94 -69.47 59.57
C ILE A 6 -17.66 -68.74 58.38
N CYS A 7 -18.47 -67.68 58.66
CA CYS A 7 -19.00 -66.78 57.72
C CYS A 7 -17.98 -65.63 57.43
N CYS A 8 -17.52 -65.53 56.21
CA CYS A 8 -16.77 -64.37 55.76
C CYS A 8 -17.79 -63.32 55.22
N SER A 9 -17.84 -62.20 55.90
CA SER A 9 -18.57 -61.01 55.45
C SER A 9 -17.77 -60.27 54.36
N GLY A 10 -18.22 -60.36 53.15
CA GLY A 10 -17.71 -59.51 52.05
C GLY A 10 -18.40 -58.16 52.06
N ALA A 11 -17.70 -57.11 52.40
CA ALA A 11 -18.19 -55.75 52.25
C ALA A 11 -18.06 -55.33 50.76
N ALA A 12 -19.19 -55.16 50.09
CA ALA A 12 -19.26 -54.58 48.75
C ALA A 12 -19.10 -53.04 48.87
N LEU A 13 -18.03 -52.54 48.37
CA LEU A 13 -17.75 -51.10 48.24
C LEU A 13 -18.54 -50.58 47.05
N LEU A 14 -19.65 -49.87 47.26
CA LEU A 14 -20.41 -49.15 46.23
C LEU A 14 -19.63 -47.87 45.92
N VAL A 15 -18.91 -47.83 44.79
CA VAL A 15 -18.39 -46.61 44.23
C VAL A 15 -19.51 -45.88 43.53
N ALA A 16 -20.05 -44.82 44.14
CA ALA A 16 -20.99 -43.92 43.51
C ALA A 16 -20.22 -43.04 42.51
N LEU A 17 -20.35 -43.30 41.21
CA LEU A 17 -19.90 -42.40 40.15
C LEU A 17 -20.87 -41.19 40.14
N THR A 18 -20.46 -40.08 40.75
CA THR A 18 -21.11 -38.79 40.52
C THR A 18 -20.68 -38.29 39.16
N ALA A 19 -21.55 -38.47 38.15
CA ALA A 19 -21.41 -37.79 36.87
C ALA A 19 -21.65 -36.26 37.09
N THR A 20 -20.55 -35.48 37.15
CA THR A 20 -20.61 -34.04 37.04
C THR A 20 -21.10 -33.73 35.61
N ILE A 21 -22.35 -33.37 35.48
CA ILE A 21 -22.83 -32.71 34.24
C ILE A 21 -22.11 -31.38 34.12
N ALA A 22 -21.09 -31.32 33.28
CA ALA A 22 -20.51 -30.06 32.84
C ALA A 22 -21.60 -29.32 32.06
N THR A 23 -22.23 -28.36 32.69
CA THR A 23 -23.07 -27.38 31.99
C THR A 23 -22.16 -26.65 31.00
N ALA A 24 -22.33 -26.97 29.72
CA ALA A 24 -21.71 -26.21 28.64
C ALA A 24 -22.12 -24.75 28.82
N ALA A 25 -21.15 -23.85 29.00
CA ALA A 25 -21.39 -22.43 28.98
C ALA A 25 -22.10 -22.11 27.65
N PRO A 26 -23.11 -21.25 27.64
CA PRO A 26 -23.74 -20.83 26.40
C PRO A 26 -22.67 -20.31 25.45
N PRO A 27 -22.75 -20.58 24.13
CA PRO A 27 -21.80 -20.03 23.18
C PRO A 27 -21.84 -18.51 23.36
N LEU A 28 -20.65 -17.93 23.62
CA LEU A 28 -20.47 -16.49 23.60
C LEU A 28 -21.04 -16.02 22.27
N THR A 29 -22.20 -15.37 22.32
CA THR A 29 -22.73 -14.65 21.16
C THR A 29 -21.61 -13.74 20.70
N ALA A 30 -21.08 -14.02 19.52
CA ALA A 30 -20.13 -13.16 18.87
C ALA A 30 -20.75 -11.76 18.87
N THR A 31 -20.25 -10.88 19.73
CA THR A 31 -20.55 -9.48 19.64
C THR A 31 -20.19 -9.07 18.22
N ALA A 32 -21.18 -8.57 17.47
CA ALA A 32 -20.98 -8.10 16.12
C ALA A 32 -19.73 -7.22 16.10
N ALA A 33 -18.76 -7.61 15.29
CA ALA A 33 -17.51 -6.84 15.14
C ALA A 33 -17.88 -5.37 14.90
N PRO A 34 -17.19 -4.42 15.49
CA PRO A 34 -17.48 -3.00 15.30
C PRO A 34 -17.54 -2.74 13.81
N HIS A 35 -18.57 -1.98 13.35
CA HIS A 35 -18.88 -1.69 11.95
C HIS A 35 -17.83 -0.76 11.31
N GLY A 36 -16.55 -1.17 11.33
CA GLY A 36 -15.45 -0.51 10.65
C GLY A 36 -15.50 -0.73 9.12
N PRO A 37 -14.66 -0.02 8.37
CA PRO A 37 -14.48 -0.28 6.95
C PRO A 37 -13.93 -1.69 6.74
N LYS A 38 -14.38 -2.36 5.68
CA LYS A 38 -13.89 -3.67 5.27
C LYS A 38 -13.14 -3.52 3.95
N ILE A 39 -11.90 -3.97 3.92
CA ILE A 39 -11.12 -4.10 2.68
C ILE A 39 -11.01 -5.58 2.30
N GLN A 40 -11.08 -5.86 1.00
CA GLN A 40 -11.00 -7.20 0.46
C GLN A 40 -10.20 -7.15 -0.86
N ARG A 41 -9.22 -8.04 -1.01
CA ARG A 41 -8.54 -8.26 -2.30
C ARG A 41 -9.48 -9.01 -3.23
N VAL A 42 -9.61 -8.52 -4.47
CA VAL A 42 -10.46 -9.08 -5.50
C VAL A 42 -9.63 -9.89 -6.50
N SER A 43 -8.39 -9.50 -6.77
CA SER A 43 -7.44 -10.21 -7.62
C SER A 43 -6.96 -11.52 -6.96
N THR A 44 -7.91 -12.45 -6.73
CA THR A 44 -7.65 -13.80 -6.22
C THR A 44 -8.24 -14.84 -7.15
N ALA A 45 -7.55 -15.98 -7.31
CA ALA A 45 -8.03 -17.11 -8.08
C ALA A 45 -9.35 -17.69 -7.48
N ALA A 46 -9.97 -18.65 -8.16
CA ALA A 46 -11.24 -19.24 -7.72
C ALA A 46 -11.14 -19.98 -6.38
N ASP A 47 -9.96 -20.47 -6.02
CA ASP A 47 -9.67 -21.12 -4.73
C ASP A 47 -9.32 -20.09 -3.62
N GLY A 48 -9.34 -18.78 -3.93
CA GLY A 48 -9.01 -17.70 -3.01
C GLY A 48 -7.52 -17.39 -2.91
N SER A 49 -6.64 -18.10 -3.62
CA SER A 49 -5.22 -17.81 -3.66
C SER A 49 -4.95 -16.46 -4.33
N GLN A 50 -3.87 -15.79 -3.91
CA GLN A 50 -3.43 -14.53 -4.50
C GLN A 50 -3.04 -14.71 -5.97
N ALA A 51 -3.34 -13.71 -6.81
CA ALA A 51 -2.81 -13.63 -8.16
C ALA A 51 -1.27 -13.55 -8.14
N ASP A 52 -0.63 -14.22 -9.09
CA ASP A 52 0.83 -14.29 -9.20
C ASP A 52 1.41 -13.26 -10.19
N GLY A 53 0.65 -12.23 -10.52
CA GLY A 53 1.05 -11.11 -11.37
C GLY A 53 0.14 -9.89 -11.20
N THR A 54 0.57 -8.79 -11.78
CA THR A 54 -0.15 -7.50 -11.71
C THR A 54 -1.59 -7.60 -12.18
N SER A 55 -2.49 -6.99 -11.41
CA SER A 55 -3.89 -6.76 -11.74
C SER A 55 -4.22 -5.27 -11.52
N ASP A 56 -4.79 -4.61 -12.52
CA ASP A 56 -5.06 -3.17 -12.53
C ASP A 56 -6.38 -2.81 -13.25
N ASP A 57 -6.60 -1.51 -13.50
CA ASP A 57 -7.76 -0.96 -14.21
C ASP A 57 -9.10 -1.41 -13.63
N ALA A 58 -9.22 -1.30 -12.29
CA ALA A 58 -10.37 -1.77 -11.53
C ALA A 58 -11.61 -0.91 -11.75
N ALA A 59 -12.75 -1.55 -12.05
CA ALA A 59 -14.07 -0.93 -12.08
C ALA A 59 -15.10 -1.82 -11.37
N ILE A 60 -16.21 -1.23 -10.90
CA ILE A 60 -17.23 -1.96 -10.13
C ILE A 60 -18.63 -1.60 -10.62
N SER A 61 -19.54 -2.59 -10.70
CA SER A 61 -20.95 -2.35 -10.97
C SER A 61 -21.60 -1.51 -9.86
N ALA A 62 -22.67 -0.77 -10.21
CA ALA A 62 -23.33 0.11 -9.26
C ALA A 62 -23.94 -0.63 -8.06
N ASP A 63 -24.35 -1.89 -8.22
CA ASP A 63 -24.81 -2.76 -7.15
C ASP A 63 -23.68 -3.22 -6.20
N GLY A 64 -22.41 -3.00 -6.58
CA GLY A 64 -21.23 -3.38 -5.81
C GLY A 64 -20.87 -4.87 -5.89
N ARG A 65 -21.49 -5.63 -6.81
CA ARG A 65 -21.34 -7.08 -6.88
C ARG A 65 -20.27 -7.53 -7.87
N HIS A 66 -20.14 -6.85 -9.01
CA HIS A 66 -19.24 -7.27 -10.08
C HIS A 66 -18.08 -6.32 -10.21
N VAL A 67 -16.86 -6.83 -10.06
CA VAL A 67 -15.63 -6.07 -10.28
C VAL A 67 -14.97 -6.55 -11.56
N THR A 68 -14.69 -5.60 -12.45
CA THR A 68 -13.91 -5.84 -13.66
C THR A 68 -12.49 -5.34 -13.47
N PHE A 69 -11.52 -6.03 -14.01
CA PHE A 69 -10.11 -5.63 -13.96
C PHE A 69 -9.31 -6.30 -15.07
N VAL A 70 -8.15 -5.72 -15.38
CA VAL A 70 -7.19 -6.27 -16.31
C VAL A 70 -6.08 -6.97 -15.52
N SER A 71 -5.62 -8.15 -15.97
CA SER A 71 -4.55 -8.88 -15.29
C SER A 71 -3.58 -9.52 -16.27
N ILE A 72 -2.32 -9.60 -15.85
CA ILE A 72 -1.26 -10.37 -16.51
C ILE A 72 -0.85 -11.60 -15.71
N ALA A 73 -1.62 -11.97 -14.69
CA ALA A 73 -1.29 -13.08 -13.79
C ALA A 73 -1.49 -14.44 -14.45
N PRO A 74 -0.47 -15.31 -14.47
CA PRO A 74 -0.58 -16.69 -14.99
C PRO A 74 -1.64 -17.52 -14.30
N SER A 75 -1.90 -17.30 -13.00
CA SER A 75 -2.97 -17.97 -12.24
C SER A 75 -4.39 -17.75 -12.79
N PHE A 76 -4.60 -16.72 -13.61
CA PHE A 76 -5.83 -16.49 -14.39
C PHE A 76 -5.72 -16.98 -15.84
N GLY A 77 -4.61 -17.61 -16.23
CA GLY A 77 -4.31 -17.95 -17.63
C GLY A 77 -3.96 -16.73 -18.49
N CYS A 78 -3.47 -15.65 -17.88
CA CYS A 78 -3.04 -14.43 -18.55
C CYS A 78 -1.52 -14.37 -18.63
N GLU A 79 -0.99 -13.51 -19.50
CA GLU A 79 0.44 -13.33 -19.67
C GLU A 79 0.78 -11.84 -19.86
N ARG A 80 2.05 -11.49 -19.61
CA ARG A 80 2.52 -10.09 -19.73
C ARG A 80 2.22 -9.46 -21.10
N TYR A 81 2.27 -10.26 -22.16
CA TYR A 81 1.99 -9.81 -23.54
C TYR A 81 0.63 -10.26 -24.06
N ALA A 82 -0.18 -10.91 -23.22
CA ALA A 82 -1.55 -11.33 -23.47
C ALA A 82 -2.38 -11.13 -22.20
N PRO A 83 -2.61 -9.87 -21.77
CA PRO A 83 -3.42 -9.58 -20.60
C PRO A 83 -4.84 -10.07 -20.79
N CYS A 84 -5.54 -10.31 -19.70
CA CYS A 84 -6.95 -10.70 -19.70
C CYS A 84 -7.82 -9.58 -19.13
N LEU A 85 -9.01 -9.42 -19.67
CA LEU A 85 -10.09 -8.70 -18.99
C LEU A 85 -10.94 -9.70 -18.21
N LEU A 86 -11.04 -9.49 -16.90
CA LEU A 86 -11.71 -10.37 -15.96
C LEU A 86 -12.92 -9.69 -15.32
N VAL A 87 -13.95 -10.48 -15.05
CA VAL A 87 -15.10 -10.06 -14.26
C VAL A 87 -15.22 -10.99 -13.07
N LYS A 88 -15.12 -10.46 -11.86
CA LYS A 88 -15.30 -11.22 -10.64
C LYS A 88 -16.60 -10.86 -9.94
N ASP A 89 -17.40 -11.86 -9.61
CA ASP A 89 -18.50 -11.72 -8.66
C ASP A 89 -17.93 -11.76 -7.24
N VAL A 90 -18.07 -10.65 -6.51
CA VAL A 90 -17.45 -10.50 -5.18
C VAL A 90 -18.16 -11.34 -4.11
N ALA A 91 -19.41 -11.75 -4.37
CA ALA A 91 -20.21 -12.51 -3.43
C ALA A 91 -19.89 -14.01 -3.44
N ASP A 92 -19.71 -14.61 -4.62
CA ASP A 92 -19.45 -16.04 -4.77
C ASP A 92 -18.03 -16.36 -5.27
N GLY A 93 -17.22 -15.33 -5.59
CA GLY A 93 -15.84 -15.48 -6.04
C GLY A 93 -15.68 -15.96 -7.48
N ARG A 94 -16.76 -16.15 -8.23
CA ARG A 94 -16.70 -16.62 -9.61
C ARG A 94 -16.05 -15.61 -10.52
N ILE A 95 -15.11 -16.08 -11.36
CA ILE A 95 -14.40 -15.29 -12.35
C ILE A 95 -14.85 -15.66 -13.75
N THR A 96 -15.13 -14.67 -14.57
CA THR A 96 -15.36 -14.81 -16.01
C THR A 96 -14.27 -14.08 -16.77
N ARG A 97 -13.58 -14.74 -17.68
CA ARG A 97 -12.62 -14.15 -18.60
C ARG A 97 -13.32 -13.69 -19.88
N ILE A 98 -13.06 -12.45 -20.28
CA ILE A 98 -13.47 -11.91 -21.59
C ILE A 98 -12.27 -12.05 -22.52
N ASP A 99 -12.42 -12.82 -23.59
CA ASP A 99 -11.33 -13.17 -24.50
C ASP A 99 -11.67 -12.74 -25.94
N LEU A 100 -10.84 -11.87 -26.51
CA LEU A 100 -10.92 -11.42 -27.92
C LEU A 100 -9.80 -12.03 -28.79
N GLY A 101 -9.05 -12.99 -28.24
CA GLY A 101 -7.93 -13.63 -28.92
C GLY A 101 -6.56 -13.12 -28.46
N SER A 102 -5.51 -13.85 -28.87
CA SER A 102 -4.13 -13.62 -28.45
C SER A 102 -3.59 -12.26 -28.88
N GLY A 103 -2.79 -11.65 -28.00
CA GLY A 103 -2.13 -10.36 -28.24
C GLY A 103 -3.06 -9.15 -28.08
N THR A 104 -4.33 -9.33 -27.63
CA THR A 104 -5.25 -8.24 -27.36
C THR A 104 -4.91 -7.60 -26.02
N THR A 105 -4.78 -6.27 -25.99
CA THR A 105 -4.74 -5.46 -24.78
C THR A 105 -6.12 -4.91 -24.46
N TYR A 106 -6.42 -4.75 -23.17
CA TYR A 106 -7.71 -4.26 -22.68
C TYR A 106 -7.51 -3.03 -21.81
N ASN A 107 -8.45 -2.10 -21.82
CA ASN A 107 -8.42 -0.94 -20.94
C ASN A 107 -9.82 -0.35 -20.73
N SER A 108 -9.95 0.47 -19.69
CA SER A 108 -11.14 1.24 -19.33
C SER A 108 -12.44 0.39 -19.29
N PRO A 109 -12.48 -0.70 -18.54
CA PRO A 109 -13.70 -1.47 -18.39
C PRO A 109 -14.75 -0.68 -17.62
N MET A 110 -15.99 -0.66 -18.13
CA MET A 110 -17.13 0.05 -17.55
C MET A 110 -18.33 -0.90 -17.45
N PRO A 111 -18.61 -1.48 -16.28
CA PRO A 111 -19.80 -2.32 -16.11
C PRO A 111 -21.09 -1.49 -16.05
N SER A 112 -22.20 -2.04 -16.55
CA SER A 112 -23.55 -1.55 -16.26
C SER A 112 -23.87 -1.63 -14.76
N ALA A 113 -24.98 -1.03 -14.32
CA ALA A 113 -25.33 -0.96 -12.91
C ALA A 113 -25.42 -2.34 -12.22
N ASP A 114 -25.89 -3.34 -12.93
CA ASP A 114 -26.02 -4.74 -12.48
C ASP A 114 -24.85 -5.63 -12.92
N GLY A 115 -23.89 -5.07 -13.67
CA GLY A 115 -22.77 -5.80 -14.25
C GLY A 115 -23.16 -6.81 -15.32
N SER A 116 -24.38 -6.78 -15.86
CA SER A 116 -24.82 -7.68 -16.93
C SER A 116 -24.11 -7.38 -18.26
N ARG A 117 -23.72 -6.12 -18.48
CA ARG A 117 -22.99 -5.65 -19.63
C ARG A 117 -21.72 -4.91 -19.24
N ILE A 118 -20.68 -5.05 -20.05
CA ILE A 118 -19.37 -4.42 -19.80
C ILE A 118 -18.91 -3.80 -21.10
N ALA A 119 -18.83 -2.47 -21.10
CA ALA A 119 -18.21 -1.71 -22.18
C ALA A 119 -16.71 -1.56 -21.87
N PHE A 120 -15.85 -1.72 -22.86
CA PHE A 120 -14.39 -1.64 -22.70
C PHE A 120 -13.71 -1.29 -24.03
N SER A 121 -12.46 -0.89 -23.95
CA SER A 121 -11.63 -0.66 -25.12
C SER A 121 -10.59 -1.78 -25.24
N ALA A 122 -10.40 -2.32 -26.45
CA ALA A 122 -9.45 -3.40 -26.70
C ALA A 122 -8.87 -3.40 -28.10
N GLY A 123 -7.69 -3.98 -28.28
CA GLY A 123 -7.08 -4.16 -29.59
C GLY A 123 -5.65 -4.67 -29.52
N THR A 124 -5.13 -5.15 -30.66
CA THR A 124 -3.72 -5.65 -30.78
C THR A 124 -2.74 -4.53 -31.12
N ARG A 125 -3.08 -3.68 -32.05
CA ARG A 125 -2.27 -2.53 -32.49
C ARG A 125 -2.96 -1.20 -32.24
N PHE A 126 -4.27 -1.17 -32.43
CA PHE A 126 -5.13 -0.03 -32.23
C PHE A 126 -6.31 -0.44 -31.36
N SER A 127 -6.65 0.42 -30.41
CA SER A 127 -7.80 0.20 -29.55
C SER A 127 -9.10 0.46 -30.30
N ALA A 128 -10.11 -0.36 -30.07
CA ALA A 128 -11.47 -0.19 -30.53
C ALA A 128 -12.46 -0.37 -29.35
N PRO A 129 -13.64 0.24 -29.39
CA PRO A 129 -14.67 0.05 -28.37
C PRO A 129 -15.40 -1.29 -28.56
N TYR A 130 -15.70 -1.95 -27.45
CA TYR A 130 -16.43 -3.22 -27.38
C TYR A 130 -17.51 -3.18 -26.31
N LEU A 131 -18.54 -3.99 -26.49
CA LEU A 131 -19.54 -4.32 -25.49
C LEU A 131 -19.58 -5.83 -25.30
N TYR A 132 -19.43 -6.29 -24.06
CA TYR A 132 -19.62 -7.67 -23.68
C TYR A 132 -20.96 -7.85 -22.98
N ASP A 133 -21.74 -8.80 -23.42
CA ASP A 133 -22.99 -9.22 -22.78
C ASP A 133 -22.76 -10.54 -22.05
N ARG A 134 -22.91 -10.52 -20.71
CA ARG A 134 -22.63 -11.68 -19.85
C ARG A 134 -23.65 -12.80 -20.00
N ALA A 135 -24.89 -12.48 -20.41
CA ALA A 135 -25.92 -13.49 -20.59
C ALA A 135 -25.66 -14.37 -21.81
N THR A 136 -25.12 -13.77 -22.87
CA THR A 136 -24.78 -14.49 -24.11
C THR A 136 -23.33 -14.94 -24.17
N GLY A 137 -22.46 -14.37 -23.32
CA GLY A 137 -21.01 -14.62 -23.36
C GLY A 137 -20.31 -14.04 -24.60
N ARG A 138 -20.92 -13.08 -25.28
CA ARG A 138 -20.40 -12.50 -26.53
C ARG A 138 -19.90 -11.09 -26.33
N ALA A 139 -18.81 -10.78 -27.01
CA ALA A 139 -18.31 -9.40 -27.16
C ALA A 139 -18.60 -8.91 -28.59
N GLU A 140 -19.16 -7.72 -28.70
CA GLU A 140 -19.45 -7.04 -29.95
C GLU A 140 -18.54 -5.81 -30.07
N LYS A 141 -17.90 -5.64 -31.25
CA LYS A 141 -17.17 -4.42 -31.59
C LYS A 141 -18.16 -3.32 -31.91
N LEU A 142 -18.07 -2.18 -31.21
CA LEU A 142 -18.91 -1.01 -31.46
C LEU A 142 -18.29 -0.19 -32.60
N TRP A 143 -18.91 -0.27 -33.78
CA TRP A 143 -18.42 0.42 -34.97
C TRP A 143 -19.61 0.88 -35.84
N PRO A 144 -19.64 2.14 -36.29
CA PRO A 144 -20.71 2.60 -37.13
C PRO A 144 -20.67 1.93 -38.53
N GLN A 145 -21.84 1.76 -39.18
CA GLN A 145 -21.94 1.06 -40.46
C GLN A 145 -21.22 1.77 -41.62
N ASP A 146 -21.13 3.09 -41.59
CA ASP A 146 -20.39 3.93 -42.54
C ASP A 146 -19.37 4.80 -41.80
N PRO A 147 -18.24 4.24 -41.35
CA PRO A 147 -17.18 5.05 -40.80
C PRO A 147 -16.49 5.80 -41.95
N PRO A 148 -16.32 7.10 -41.90
CA PRO A 148 -15.62 7.81 -42.95
C PRO A 148 -14.15 7.42 -42.98
N GLY A 149 -13.76 6.44 -43.83
CA GLY A 149 -12.39 6.15 -44.26
C GLY A 149 -11.31 5.94 -43.21
N PHE A 150 -11.62 5.46 -42.03
CA PHE A 150 -10.74 5.49 -40.88
C PHE A 150 -9.97 4.20 -40.64
N ASN A 151 -8.71 4.31 -40.21
CA ASN A 151 -8.00 3.24 -39.49
C ASN A 151 -8.68 3.02 -38.13
N GLU A 152 -8.83 1.77 -37.71
CA GLU A 152 -9.63 1.30 -36.57
C GLU A 152 -9.11 1.79 -35.21
N LEU A 153 -9.21 3.08 -34.91
CA LEU A 153 -8.87 3.67 -33.61
C LEU A 153 -10.14 4.19 -32.94
N GLY A 154 -10.43 3.68 -31.75
CA GLY A 154 -11.59 4.12 -30.98
C GLY A 154 -11.51 3.73 -29.51
N SER A 155 -12.37 4.31 -28.70
CA SER A 155 -12.45 4.01 -27.28
C SER A 155 -13.86 4.20 -26.73
N VAL A 156 -14.21 3.39 -25.73
CA VAL A 156 -15.41 3.62 -24.93
C VAL A 156 -15.22 4.87 -24.09
N GLN A 157 -16.29 5.66 -23.95
CA GLN A 157 -16.31 6.87 -23.14
C GLN A 157 -17.26 6.74 -21.94
N SER A 158 -18.41 6.10 -22.11
CA SER A 158 -19.34 5.81 -21.02
C SER A 158 -20.38 4.77 -21.43
N ILE A 159 -21.00 4.17 -20.41
CA ILE A 159 -22.16 3.29 -20.53
C ILE A 159 -23.29 3.80 -19.65
N SER A 160 -24.55 3.74 -20.15
CA SER A 160 -25.72 4.03 -19.32
C SER A 160 -25.88 3.00 -18.19
N PRO A 161 -26.50 3.35 -17.05
CA PRO A 161 -26.65 2.40 -15.94
C PRO A 161 -27.33 1.10 -16.31
N ASP A 162 -28.30 1.11 -17.21
CA ASP A 162 -29.01 -0.08 -17.71
C ASP A 162 -28.27 -0.81 -18.85
N GLY A 163 -27.12 -0.30 -19.27
CA GLY A 163 -26.32 -0.87 -20.35
C GLY A 163 -26.92 -0.71 -21.75
N THR A 164 -27.99 0.10 -21.91
CA THR A 164 -28.69 0.23 -23.21
C THR A 164 -28.06 1.24 -24.14
N HIS A 165 -27.28 2.19 -23.62
CA HIS A 165 -26.63 3.23 -24.41
C HIS A 165 -25.15 3.32 -24.09
N ILE A 166 -24.29 3.31 -25.11
CA ILE A 166 -22.84 3.41 -24.97
C ILE A 166 -22.34 4.60 -25.80
N ALA A 167 -21.68 5.54 -25.14
CA ALA A 167 -20.92 6.58 -25.82
C ALA A 167 -19.51 6.07 -26.15
N TYR A 168 -19.07 6.27 -27.37
CA TYR A 168 -17.75 5.86 -27.82
C TYR A 168 -17.21 6.76 -28.90
N THR A 169 -15.89 6.81 -29.04
CA THR A 169 -15.23 7.55 -30.10
C THR A 169 -14.62 6.63 -31.16
N VAL A 170 -14.62 7.12 -32.38
CA VAL A 170 -13.91 6.55 -33.54
C VAL A 170 -13.02 7.61 -34.14
N GLY A 171 -11.78 7.30 -34.48
CA GLY A 171 -10.85 8.30 -35.01
C GLY A 171 -9.92 7.78 -36.09
N ASN A 172 -9.27 8.72 -36.80
CA ASN A 172 -8.26 8.47 -37.79
C ASN A 172 -6.89 8.94 -37.31
N ARG A 173 -5.91 8.03 -37.25
CA ARG A 173 -4.53 8.35 -36.88
C ARG A 173 -3.76 9.09 -37.99
N ASN A 174 -4.14 8.92 -39.25
CA ASN A 174 -3.43 9.45 -40.44
C ASN A 174 -4.15 10.63 -41.11
N GLY A 175 -5.26 11.11 -40.54
CA GLY A 175 -5.93 12.31 -41.00
C GLY A 175 -5.25 13.58 -40.51
N PRO A 176 -5.46 14.72 -41.15
CA PRO A 176 -5.10 16.00 -40.57
C PRO A 176 -5.82 16.06 -39.21
N GLU A 177 -5.05 16.19 -38.12
CA GLU A 177 -5.58 16.43 -36.79
C GLU A 177 -6.37 15.28 -36.16
N ASN A 178 -5.76 14.24 -35.62
CA ASN A 178 -6.33 13.34 -34.60
C ASN A 178 -7.85 13.40 -34.33
N THR A 179 -8.64 13.60 -35.44
CA THR A 179 -10.08 13.86 -35.36
C THR A 179 -10.81 12.63 -34.84
N ARG A 180 -11.50 12.79 -33.73
CA ARG A 180 -12.34 11.76 -33.14
C ARG A 180 -13.81 12.13 -33.34
N LEU A 181 -14.57 11.22 -33.93
CA LEU A 181 -16.01 11.28 -34.01
C LEU A 181 -16.63 10.65 -32.78
N LEU A 182 -17.61 11.28 -32.15
CA LEU A 182 -18.33 10.77 -31.00
C LEU A 182 -19.68 10.18 -31.45
N TYR A 183 -19.91 8.92 -31.08
CA TYR A 183 -21.15 8.19 -31.35
C TYR A 183 -21.82 7.74 -30.06
N VAL A 184 -23.14 7.51 -30.15
CA VAL A 184 -23.90 6.75 -29.14
C VAL A 184 -24.52 5.54 -29.81
N ARG A 185 -24.20 4.33 -29.32
CA ARG A 185 -24.89 3.07 -29.69
C ARG A 185 -26.14 2.91 -28.83
N ASP A 186 -27.27 2.69 -29.45
CA ASP A 186 -28.44 2.08 -28.80
C ASP A 186 -28.32 0.56 -28.98
N THR A 187 -28.19 -0.17 -27.88
CA THR A 187 -27.91 -1.63 -27.90
C THR A 187 -29.16 -2.45 -28.22
N ALA A 188 -30.38 -1.89 -28.04
CA ALA A 188 -31.62 -2.57 -28.35
C ALA A 188 -31.89 -2.60 -29.84
N THR A 189 -31.54 -1.54 -30.54
CA THR A 189 -31.74 -1.39 -32.01
C THR A 189 -30.47 -1.68 -32.80
N GLY A 190 -29.29 -1.66 -32.16
CA GLY A 190 -28.01 -1.74 -32.84
C GLY A 190 -27.64 -0.48 -33.62
N THR A 191 -28.33 0.65 -33.38
CA THR A 191 -28.16 1.90 -34.12
C THR A 191 -27.10 2.79 -33.52
N ASP A 192 -26.20 3.32 -34.36
CA ASP A 192 -25.22 4.34 -33.99
C ASP A 192 -25.70 5.74 -34.42
N THR A 193 -25.67 6.66 -33.49
CA THR A 193 -26.01 8.06 -33.75
C THR A 193 -24.75 8.92 -33.62
N LEU A 194 -24.37 9.67 -34.66
CA LEU A 194 -23.29 10.64 -34.61
C LEU A 194 -23.69 11.82 -33.71
N ILE A 195 -22.91 12.09 -32.70
CA ILE A 195 -23.16 13.17 -31.72
C ILE A 195 -22.39 14.41 -32.09
N SER A 196 -21.10 14.28 -32.33
CA SER A 196 -20.19 15.38 -32.58
C SER A 196 -19.29 15.01 -33.75
N PRO A 197 -19.43 15.72 -34.89
CA PRO A 197 -18.60 15.50 -36.09
C PRO A 197 -17.18 16.07 -35.90
N ALA A 198 -16.33 15.82 -36.89
CA ALA A 198 -14.91 16.21 -36.83
C ALA A 198 -14.69 17.73 -36.71
N GLU A 199 -15.55 18.51 -37.36
CA GLU A 199 -15.47 19.96 -37.46
C GLU A 199 -15.66 20.69 -36.11
N GLU A 200 -16.14 19.96 -35.08
CA GLU A 200 -16.27 20.50 -33.73
C GLU A 200 -14.99 20.33 -32.89
N GLY A 201 -13.83 20.04 -33.51
CA GLY A 201 -12.54 19.89 -32.80
C GLY A 201 -12.34 18.53 -32.14
N GLN A 202 -11.25 18.38 -31.34
CA GLN A 202 -10.93 17.13 -30.64
C GLN A 202 -11.95 16.83 -29.54
N LYS A 203 -12.40 15.59 -29.45
CA LYS A 203 -13.33 15.15 -28.42
C LYS A 203 -12.56 14.59 -27.24
N GLY A 204 -12.84 15.12 -26.04
CA GLY A 204 -12.43 14.59 -24.78
C GLY A 204 -13.38 13.51 -24.24
N GLY A 205 -13.55 13.45 -22.93
CA GLY A 205 -14.49 12.53 -22.29
C GLY A 205 -15.93 12.80 -22.69
N ALA A 206 -16.76 11.75 -22.71
CA ALA A 206 -18.19 11.86 -22.93
C ALA A 206 -18.99 10.98 -21.96
N SER A 207 -20.18 11.44 -21.58
CA SER A 207 -21.06 10.75 -20.65
C SER A 207 -22.51 10.82 -21.13
N VAL A 208 -23.18 9.64 -21.19
CA VAL A 208 -24.57 9.51 -21.65
C VAL A 208 -25.53 9.41 -20.47
N SER A 209 -26.72 10.04 -20.55
CA SER A 209 -27.81 9.90 -19.57
C SER A 209 -28.39 8.49 -19.58
N GLY A 210 -29.09 8.10 -18.51
CA GLY A 210 -29.67 6.78 -18.38
C GLY A 210 -30.67 6.40 -19.48
N ASP A 211 -31.44 7.38 -19.96
CA ASP A 211 -32.40 7.21 -21.04
C ASP A 211 -31.82 7.46 -22.45
N GLY A 212 -30.51 7.66 -22.52
CA GLY A 212 -29.80 7.95 -23.78
C GLY A 212 -30.15 9.23 -24.48
N LYS A 213 -31.08 10.06 -23.96
CA LYS A 213 -31.54 11.26 -24.65
C LYS A 213 -30.57 12.43 -24.61
N ARG A 214 -29.71 12.48 -23.59
CA ARG A 214 -28.72 13.53 -23.42
C ARG A 214 -27.31 12.96 -23.31
N ILE A 215 -26.39 13.67 -23.92
CA ILE A 215 -24.97 13.35 -23.82
C ILE A 215 -24.19 14.61 -23.51
N ALA A 216 -23.38 14.55 -22.44
CA ALA A 216 -22.37 15.56 -22.16
C ALA A 216 -21.03 15.12 -22.75
N TYR A 217 -20.27 16.06 -23.31
CA TYR A 217 -18.96 15.78 -23.89
C TYR A 217 -18.06 17.02 -23.87
N SER A 218 -16.76 16.79 -23.77
CA SER A 218 -15.75 17.83 -23.87
C SER A 218 -15.29 18.00 -25.30
N VAL A 219 -15.04 19.25 -25.68
CA VAL A 219 -14.42 19.62 -26.94
C VAL A 219 -13.20 20.47 -26.64
N ARG A 220 -12.05 20.07 -27.18
CA ARG A 220 -10.84 20.86 -27.16
C ARG A 220 -10.70 21.58 -28.49
N GLY A 221 -10.60 22.91 -28.47
CA GLY A 221 -10.33 23.70 -29.67
C GLY A 221 -8.99 23.36 -30.29
N ASP A 222 -8.81 23.75 -31.54
CA ASP A 222 -7.65 23.54 -32.38
C ASP A 222 -6.84 24.83 -32.59
N ALA A 223 -7.12 25.88 -31.80
CA ALA A 223 -6.42 27.15 -31.90
C ALA A 223 -5.02 27.13 -31.26
N GLU A 224 -4.08 27.79 -31.89
CA GLU A 224 -2.78 28.13 -31.38
C GLU A 224 -2.91 29.05 -30.15
N GLY A 225 -2.76 28.49 -28.93
CA GLY A 225 -2.82 29.24 -27.68
C GLY A 225 -3.76 28.62 -26.64
N ASP A 226 -3.80 29.16 -25.46
CA ASP A 226 -4.52 28.73 -24.25
C ASP A 226 -6.03 28.44 -24.45
N ASP A 227 -6.35 27.39 -25.19
CA ASP A 227 -7.71 27.09 -25.57
C ASP A 227 -8.43 26.29 -24.47
N PRO A 228 -9.51 26.86 -23.89
CA PRO A 228 -10.26 26.21 -22.86
C PRO A 228 -10.91 24.93 -23.39
N ASN A 229 -10.89 23.90 -22.56
CA ASN A 229 -11.62 22.67 -22.80
C ASN A 229 -13.10 22.92 -22.48
N ASP A 230 -13.91 23.17 -23.50
CA ASP A 230 -15.33 23.43 -23.35
C ASP A 230 -16.16 22.16 -23.13
N VAL A 231 -17.19 22.24 -22.32
CA VAL A 231 -18.12 21.14 -22.06
C VAL A 231 -19.50 21.47 -22.58
N TYR A 232 -20.02 20.57 -23.41
CA TYR A 232 -21.35 20.71 -24.05
C TYR A 232 -22.28 19.59 -23.64
N VAL A 233 -23.58 19.88 -23.62
CA VAL A 233 -24.65 18.88 -23.58
C VAL A 233 -25.44 18.94 -24.86
N LYS A 234 -25.60 17.80 -25.55
CA LYS A 234 -26.49 17.64 -26.71
C LYS A 234 -27.73 16.85 -26.29
N ASP A 235 -28.89 17.44 -26.54
CA ASP A 235 -30.17 16.74 -26.47
C ASP A 235 -30.40 16.03 -27.81
N ARG A 236 -30.43 14.72 -27.80
CA ARG A 236 -30.51 13.89 -29.02
C ARG A 236 -31.91 13.93 -29.69
N VAL A 237 -32.93 14.30 -28.92
CA VAL A 237 -34.31 14.38 -29.44
C VAL A 237 -34.52 15.69 -30.17
N THR A 238 -34.07 16.80 -29.58
CA THR A 238 -34.27 18.15 -30.18
C THR A 238 -33.09 18.59 -31.02
N GLY A 239 -31.94 17.94 -30.94
CA GLY A 239 -30.68 18.34 -31.57
C GLY A 239 -30.02 19.56 -30.92
N LYS A 240 -30.62 20.13 -29.86
CA LYS A 240 -30.08 21.32 -29.19
C LYS A 240 -28.75 21.00 -28.49
N ARG A 241 -27.73 21.83 -28.73
CA ARG A 241 -26.44 21.86 -28.04
C ARG A 241 -26.38 23.02 -27.06
N THR A 242 -25.89 22.81 -25.86
CA THR A 242 -25.78 23.83 -24.80
C THR A 242 -24.41 23.71 -24.15
N GLN A 243 -23.66 24.80 -24.08
CA GLN A 243 -22.41 24.87 -23.27
C GLN A 243 -22.79 24.99 -21.80
N VAL A 244 -22.04 24.26 -20.92
CA VAL A 244 -22.40 24.13 -19.49
C VAL A 244 -21.30 24.61 -18.55
N ASP A 245 -20.20 25.09 -19.07
CA ASP A 245 -19.02 25.56 -18.32
C ASP A 245 -18.63 27.01 -18.61
N ALA A 246 -19.42 27.74 -19.36
CA ALA A 246 -19.12 29.11 -19.82
C ALA A 246 -18.69 30.08 -18.69
N ASP A 247 -19.16 29.85 -17.47
CA ASP A 247 -18.83 30.66 -16.28
C ASP A 247 -17.68 30.10 -15.42
N LEU A 248 -17.05 28.99 -15.82
CA LEU A 248 -16.10 28.25 -14.99
C LEU A 248 -14.65 28.32 -15.45
N GLY A 249 -14.34 29.00 -16.56
CA GLY A 249 -13.00 28.95 -17.16
C GLY A 249 -12.70 27.55 -17.70
N VAL A 250 -11.48 27.05 -17.47
CA VAL A 250 -11.10 25.69 -17.90
C VAL A 250 -11.81 24.66 -17.05
N ALA A 251 -12.72 23.89 -17.64
CA ALA A 251 -13.47 22.85 -16.97
C ALA A 251 -13.35 21.51 -17.70
N TYR A 252 -13.43 20.43 -16.94
CA TYR A 252 -13.40 19.06 -17.44
C TYR A 252 -14.70 18.34 -17.11
N LEU A 253 -15.24 17.63 -18.08
CA LEU A 253 -16.40 16.80 -17.85
C LEU A 253 -16.06 15.64 -16.90
N ILE A 254 -16.85 15.51 -15.83
CA ILE A 254 -16.83 14.31 -15.00
C ILE A 254 -17.95 13.37 -15.48
N ARG A 255 -19.21 13.84 -15.47
CA ARG A 255 -20.36 12.98 -15.82
C ARG A 255 -21.65 13.79 -15.97
N ILE A 256 -22.57 13.32 -16.83
CA ILE A 256 -23.99 13.66 -16.76
C ILE A 256 -24.72 12.68 -15.84
N THR A 257 -25.66 13.16 -15.02
CA THR A 257 -26.47 12.28 -14.16
C THR A 257 -27.41 11.38 -14.97
N ALA A 258 -27.73 10.20 -14.43
CA ALA A 258 -28.62 9.23 -15.10
C ALA A 258 -29.98 9.81 -15.47
N ASP A 259 -30.53 10.74 -14.66
CA ASP A 259 -31.76 11.46 -14.94
C ASP A 259 -31.62 12.55 -16.03
N GLY A 260 -30.42 12.76 -16.55
CA GLY A 260 -30.10 13.74 -17.57
C GLY A 260 -30.27 15.19 -17.14
N ARG A 261 -30.40 15.51 -15.85
CA ARG A 261 -30.73 16.87 -15.38
C ARG A 261 -29.52 17.68 -14.91
N ARG A 262 -28.42 17.04 -14.58
CA ARG A 262 -27.23 17.73 -14.06
C ARG A 262 -25.97 17.22 -14.74
N VAL A 263 -24.97 18.09 -14.82
CA VAL A 263 -23.62 17.75 -15.26
C VAL A 263 -22.66 18.06 -14.14
N LEU A 264 -21.78 17.13 -13.84
CA LEU A 264 -20.68 17.32 -12.90
C LEU A 264 -19.43 17.71 -13.68
N LEU A 265 -18.75 18.73 -13.19
CA LEU A 265 -17.58 19.36 -13.81
C LEU A 265 -16.47 19.49 -12.77
N ASP A 266 -15.23 19.32 -13.21
CA ASP A 266 -14.01 19.61 -12.45
C ASP A 266 -13.43 20.93 -12.97
N ALA A 267 -13.38 21.96 -12.13
CA ALA A 267 -12.86 23.28 -12.49
C ALA A 267 -12.24 23.96 -11.24
N ASP A 268 -11.15 24.71 -11.42
CA ASP A 268 -10.48 25.48 -10.35
C ASP A 268 -10.25 24.69 -9.06
N SER A 269 -9.76 23.46 -9.18
CA SER A 269 -9.53 22.54 -8.06
C SER A 269 -10.79 22.25 -7.23
N GLY A 270 -11.96 22.30 -7.84
CA GLY A 270 -13.25 22.03 -7.22
C GLY A 270 -14.22 21.30 -8.13
N ILE A 271 -15.19 20.63 -7.51
CA ILE A 271 -16.26 19.92 -8.20
C ILE A 271 -17.49 20.82 -8.25
N TYR A 272 -18.01 21.01 -9.46
CA TYR A 272 -19.21 21.80 -9.74
C TYR A 272 -20.33 20.91 -10.24
N VAL A 273 -21.55 21.28 -9.91
CA VAL A 273 -22.79 20.71 -10.47
C VAL A 273 -23.52 21.79 -11.25
N HIS A 274 -23.65 21.60 -12.56
CA HIS A 274 -24.44 22.43 -13.45
C HIS A 274 -25.85 21.83 -13.57
N ASP A 275 -26.89 22.58 -13.22
CA ASP A 275 -28.31 22.17 -13.38
C ASP A 275 -28.82 22.63 -14.73
N LEU A 276 -29.13 21.69 -15.64
CA LEU A 276 -29.55 21.94 -17.02
C LEU A 276 -30.89 22.64 -17.12
N ARG A 277 -31.72 22.63 -16.07
CA ARG A 277 -33.02 23.34 -16.07
C ARG A 277 -32.86 24.81 -15.71
N THR A 278 -31.96 25.13 -14.79
CA THR A 278 -31.76 26.52 -14.33
C THR A 278 -30.59 27.22 -15.05
N GLY A 279 -29.67 26.47 -15.65
CA GLY A 279 -28.46 26.99 -16.25
C GLY A 279 -27.42 27.47 -15.23
N VAL A 280 -27.53 27.05 -13.97
CA VAL A 280 -26.67 27.54 -12.87
C VAL A 280 -25.66 26.44 -12.45
N SER A 281 -24.39 26.83 -12.38
CA SER A 281 -23.30 26.01 -11.82
C SER A 281 -23.09 26.34 -10.36
N ARG A 282 -22.93 25.31 -9.52
CA ARG A 282 -22.65 25.44 -8.08
C ARG A 282 -21.50 24.54 -7.66
N ARG A 283 -20.50 25.10 -6.97
CA ARG A 283 -19.42 24.34 -6.35
C ARG A 283 -19.97 23.47 -5.22
N VAL A 284 -19.63 22.19 -5.20
CA VAL A 284 -20.14 21.20 -4.23
C VAL A 284 -19.03 20.54 -3.39
N ALA A 285 -17.80 20.56 -3.86
CA ALA A 285 -16.66 20.06 -3.11
C ALA A 285 -15.34 20.70 -3.59
N ASP A 286 -14.32 20.68 -2.74
CA ASP A 286 -12.93 20.98 -3.08
C ASP A 286 -12.22 19.69 -3.48
N GLY A 287 -11.21 19.80 -4.34
CA GLY A 287 -10.40 18.69 -4.85
C GLY A 287 -10.91 18.16 -6.19
N ARG A 288 -10.24 17.14 -6.70
CA ARG A 288 -10.49 16.52 -8.01
C ARG A 288 -11.28 15.22 -7.86
N ALA A 289 -12.29 15.01 -8.72
CA ALA A 289 -13.05 13.75 -8.74
C ALA A 289 -12.45 12.74 -9.71
N PHE A 290 -12.39 11.46 -9.28
CA PHE A 290 -11.94 10.32 -10.10
C PHE A 290 -13.10 9.44 -10.54
N SER A 291 -14.11 9.25 -9.71
CA SER A 291 -15.28 8.43 -9.99
C SER A 291 -16.51 9.05 -9.34
N VAL A 292 -17.65 8.99 -10.02
CA VAL A 292 -18.91 9.56 -9.53
C VAL A 292 -20.04 8.58 -9.81
N THR A 293 -20.96 8.41 -8.84
CA THR A 293 -22.16 7.56 -9.02
C THR A 293 -23.12 8.13 -10.08
N ALA A 294 -23.94 7.26 -10.67
CA ALA A 294 -24.84 7.61 -11.76
C ALA A 294 -25.85 8.73 -11.39
N ASP A 295 -26.22 8.85 -10.11
CA ASP A 295 -27.10 9.90 -9.59
C ASP A 295 -26.38 11.23 -9.34
N GLY A 296 -25.03 11.27 -9.47
CA GLY A 296 -24.20 12.43 -9.22
C GLY A 296 -24.08 12.81 -7.73
N ARG A 297 -24.42 11.91 -6.81
CA ARG A 297 -24.43 12.22 -5.37
C ARG A 297 -23.12 11.90 -4.68
N TYR A 298 -22.50 10.78 -5.00
CA TYR A 298 -21.28 10.34 -4.38
C TYR A 298 -20.11 10.40 -5.36
N ALA A 299 -18.96 10.85 -4.87
CA ALA A 299 -17.74 10.94 -5.67
C ALA A 299 -16.54 10.42 -4.87
N VAL A 300 -15.57 9.80 -5.55
CA VAL A 300 -14.22 9.62 -5.03
C VAL A 300 -13.44 10.90 -5.34
N VAL A 301 -13.02 11.59 -4.29
CA VAL A 301 -12.39 12.91 -4.38
C VAL A 301 -11.00 12.87 -3.76
N ALA A 302 -9.99 13.36 -4.48
CA ALA A 302 -8.69 13.69 -3.91
C ALA A 302 -8.66 15.15 -3.47
N GLY A 303 -8.24 15.37 -2.24
CA GLY A 303 -8.05 16.67 -1.62
C GLY A 303 -6.82 16.65 -0.72
N GLU A 304 -6.57 17.72 0.01
CA GLU A 304 -5.43 17.84 0.93
C GLU A 304 -5.39 16.73 2.00
N ASP A 305 -6.55 16.20 2.38
CA ASP A 305 -6.71 15.15 3.38
C ASP A 305 -6.77 13.73 2.77
N GLY A 306 -6.25 13.55 1.54
CA GLY A 306 -6.15 12.29 0.82
C GLY A 306 -7.39 11.96 -0.04
N GLN A 307 -7.31 10.82 -0.73
CA GLN A 307 -8.37 10.34 -1.62
C GLN A 307 -9.44 9.57 -0.83
N ARG A 308 -10.72 9.91 -1.00
CA ARG A 308 -11.85 9.26 -0.32
C ARG A 308 -13.19 9.49 -0.99
N VAL A 309 -14.19 8.69 -0.62
CA VAL A 309 -15.57 8.95 -1.04
C VAL A 309 -16.14 10.15 -0.28
N ARG A 310 -16.87 11.02 -0.99
CA ARG A 310 -17.67 12.11 -0.41
C ARG A 310 -19.11 12.04 -0.88
N ASP A 311 -20.04 12.27 0.02
CA ASP A 311 -21.44 12.61 -0.33
C ASP A 311 -21.50 14.11 -0.65
N LEU A 312 -21.61 14.44 -1.91
CA LEU A 312 -21.57 15.82 -2.42
C LEU A 312 -22.77 16.68 -1.93
N ARG A 313 -23.81 16.05 -1.40
CA ARG A 313 -24.99 16.73 -0.84
C ARG A 313 -24.85 17.02 0.65
N THR A 314 -24.33 16.07 1.43
CA THR A 314 -24.28 16.16 2.88
C THR A 314 -22.90 16.45 3.45
N GLY A 315 -21.86 16.32 2.64
CA GLY A 315 -20.45 16.45 3.05
C GLY A 315 -19.92 15.28 3.89
N LEU A 316 -20.70 14.19 4.05
CA LEU A 316 -20.21 12.98 4.72
C LEU A 316 -19.08 12.34 3.91
N ARG A 317 -18.14 11.72 4.60
CA ARG A 317 -16.90 11.17 4.04
C ARG A 317 -16.76 9.69 4.33
N GLY A 318 -16.11 8.96 3.42
CA GLY A 318 -15.61 7.61 3.62
C GLY A 318 -14.20 7.60 4.20
N THR A 319 -13.72 6.41 4.48
CA THR A 319 -12.33 6.14 4.86
C THR A 319 -11.38 6.64 3.77
N VAL A 320 -10.20 7.14 4.17
CA VAL A 320 -9.12 7.51 3.24
C VAL A 320 -8.62 6.26 2.56
N LEU A 321 -8.48 6.32 1.24
CA LEU A 321 -7.86 5.25 0.45
C LEU A 321 -6.34 5.25 0.66
N PRO A 322 -5.66 4.12 0.39
CA PRO A 322 -4.20 4.07 0.42
C PRO A 322 -3.56 5.13 -0.49
N PRO A 323 -2.35 5.61 -0.19
CA PRO A 323 -1.68 6.63 -1.00
C PRO A 323 -1.45 6.23 -2.46
N THR A 324 -1.19 4.95 -2.75
CA THR A 324 -0.98 4.46 -4.11
C THR A 324 -2.28 4.03 -4.80
N ALA A 325 -3.43 4.15 -4.12
CA ALA A 325 -4.71 3.74 -4.70
C ALA A 325 -5.02 4.49 -5.99
N GLN A 326 -5.29 3.75 -7.04
CA GLN A 326 -5.76 4.26 -8.31
C GLN A 326 -7.23 3.84 -8.49
N VAL A 327 -8.10 4.82 -8.62
CA VAL A 327 -9.54 4.61 -8.83
C VAL A 327 -9.90 5.03 -10.24
N GLY A 328 -10.45 4.10 -11.01
CA GLY A 328 -10.96 4.36 -12.37
C GLY A 328 -12.31 5.12 -12.37
N GLU A 329 -12.73 5.59 -13.53
CA GLU A 329 -14.01 6.35 -13.69
C GLU A 329 -15.24 5.57 -13.19
N ALA A 330 -15.25 4.25 -13.34
CA ALA A 330 -16.27 3.34 -12.84
C ALA A 330 -15.88 2.63 -11.53
N GLY A 331 -15.01 3.23 -10.72
CA GLY A 331 -14.53 2.62 -9.48
C GLY A 331 -15.47 2.74 -8.27
N LEU A 332 -16.60 3.45 -8.38
CA LEU A 332 -17.51 3.72 -7.25
C LEU A 332 -18.89 3.10 -7.48
N ALA A 333 -19.30 2.21 -6.56
CA ALA A 333 -20.65 1.64 -6.54
C ALA A 333 -21.68 2.66 -6.00
N ASP A 334 -22.96 2.42 -6.32
CA ASP A 334 -24.07 3.24 -5.84
C ASP A 334 -24.09 3.33 -4.31
N LYS A 335 -24.66 4.41 -3.80
CA LYS A 335 -24.72 4.76 -2.38
C LYS A 335 -23.35 5.12 -1.77
N GLY A 336 -22.28 5.16 -2.56
CA GLY A 336 -20.95 5.62 -2.12
C GLY A 336 -20.33 4.79 -1.00
N ARG A 337 -20.72 3.52 -0.84
CA ARG A 337 -20.26 2.67 0.27
C ARG A 337 -19.17 1.69 -0.14
N THR A 338 -18.96 1.50 -1.43
CA THR A 338 -18.03 0.51 -1.97
C THR A 338 -17.23 1.14 -3.10
N VAL A 339 -15.90 1.04 -2.98
CA VAL A 339 -14.94 1.54 -3.97
C VAL A 339 -14.07 0.38 -4.43
N ALA A 340 -13.94 0.18 -5.73
CA ALA A 340 -12.90 -0.65 -6.33
C ALA A 340 -11.70 0.21 -6.71
N PHE A 341 -10.51 -0.25 -6.44
CA PHE A 341 -9.26 0.42 -6.75
C PHE A 341 -8.15 -0.60 -6.92
N ASN A 342 -7.10 -0.23 -7.61
CA ASN A 342 -5.87 -0.98 -7.63
C ASN A 342 -4.80 -0.27 -6.80
N ALA A 343 -3.96 -1.05 -6.12
CA ALA A 343 -2.91 -0.54 -5.26
C ALA A 343 -1.77 -1.55 -5.16
N ARG A 344 -0.57 -1.05 -4.85
CA ARG A 344 0.63 -1.88 -4.72
C ARG A 344 1.00 -2.15 -3.26
N GLU A 345 0.27 -1.58 -2.32
CA GLU A 345 0.54 -1.80 -0.89
C GLU A 345 0.21 -3.22 -0.48
N SER A 346 1.22 -3.95 -0.09
CA SER A 346 1.14 -5.35 0.35
C SER A 346 0.53 -5.54 1.75
N HIS A 347 0.20 -4.44 2.45
CA HIS A 347 -0.30 -4.46 3.83
C HIS A 347 -1.81 -4.20 3.97
N LEU A 348 -2.52 -4.08 2.86
CA LEU A 348 -3.97 -3.78 2.90
C LEU A 348 -4.81 -4.96 3.38
N VAL A 349 -4.34 -6.17 3.11
CA VAL A 349 -4.97 -7.42 3.55
C VAL A 349 -3.90 -8.42 3.98
N PRO A 350 -4.23 -9.37 4.89
CA PRO A 350 -3.31 -10.45 5.24
C PRO A 350 -2.94 -11.29 4.03
N GLY A 351 -1.69 -11.77 4.00
CA GLY A 351 -1.22 -12.71 2.99
C GLY A 351 -1.00 -12.11 1.60
N ASP A 352 -0.82 -10.80 1.51
CA ASP A 352 -0.35 -10.14 0.31
C ASP A 352 1.18 -10.20 0.23
N THR A 353 1.72 -11.04 -0.64
CA THR A 353 3.14 -11.41 -0.66
C THR A 353 3.81 -11.31 -2.03
N ASN A 354 3.05 -11.05 -3.11
CA ASN A 354 3.60 -11.04 -4.48
C ASN A 354 4.39 -9.76 -4.82
N GLY A 355 4.16 -8.64 -4.10
CA GLY A 355 4.77 -7.34 -4.39
C GLY A 355 4.30 -6.70 -5.69
N GLU A 356 3.22 -7.19 -6.26
CA GLU A 356 2.59 -6.71 -7.49
C GLU A 356 1.42 -5.76 -7.18
N THR A 357 0.90 -5.12 -8.19
CA THR A 357 -0.34 -4.35 -8.06
C THR A 357 -1.52 -5.31 -8.02
N ASP A 358 -2.36 -5.15 -7.00
CA ASP A 358 -3.57 -5.94 -6.78
C ASP A 358 -4.83 -5.08 -6.86
N VAL A 359 -5.98 -5.71 -7.10
CA VAL A 359 -7.29 -5.06 -7.10
C VAL A 359 -7.99 -5.31 -5.77
N PHE A 360 -8.49 -4.24 -5.19
CA PHE A 360 -9.18 -4.23 -3.91
C PHE A 360 -10.57 -3.62 -3.99
N VAL A 361 -11.41 -4.00 -3.05
CA VAL A 361 -12.69 -3.36 -2.76
C VAL A 361 -12.68 -2.88 -1.31
N LEU A 362 -12.91 -1.59 -1.09
CA LEU A 362 -13.14 -1.01 0.22
C LEU A 362 -14.64 -0.75 0.41
N SER A 363 -15.22 -1.34 1.46
CA SER A 363 -16.62 -1.11 1.84
C SER A 363 -16.70 -0.45 3.21
N GLY A 364 -17.54 0.58 3.35
CA GLY A 364 -17.67 1.29 4.61
C GLY A 364 -18.86 2.25 4.64
N LYS A 365 -19.15 2.78 5.84
CA LYS A 365 -20.18 3.80 6.03
C LYS A 365 -19.57 5.19 5.91
N LEU A 366 -20.29 6.11 5.30
CA LEU A 366 -19.92 7.51 5.29
C LEU A 366 -20.28 8.15 6.65
N SER A 367 -19.38 8.96 7.18
CA SER A 367 -19.58 9.70 8.44
C SER A 367 -18.85 11.04 8.40
N ARG A 368 -19.04 11.87 9.43
CA ARG A 368 -18.25 13.11 9.60
C ARG A 368 -16.79 12.78 9.93
N ASN A 369 -16.60 11.73 10.75
CA ASN A 369 -15.29 11.21 11.14
C ASN A 369 -15.24 9.72 10.79
N PRO A 370 -14.89 9.36 9.55
CA PRO A 370 -14.78 7.97 9.13
C PRO A 370 -13.65 7.26 9.89
N ALA A 371 -13.88 5.98 10.22
CA ALA A 371 -12.83 5.16 10.78
C ALA A 371 -11.70 4.95 9.76
N PRO A 372 -10.45 4.82 10.20
CA PRO A 372 -9.33 4.46 9.32
C PRO A 372 -9.52 3.02 8.76
N LEU A 373 -8.67 2.65 7.81
CA LEU A 373 -8.59 1.26 7.32
C LEU A 373 -8.26 0.32 8.50
N PRO A 374 -8.71 -0.94 8.49
CA PRO A 374 -8.38 -1.88 9.54
C PRO A 374 -6.88 -2.12 9.59
N SER A 375 -6.30 -2.06 10.80
CA SER A 375 -4.91 -2.41 11.02
C SER A 375 -4.73 -3.93 10.97
N VAL A 376 -3.66 -4.38 10.34
CA VAL A 376 -3.30 -5.81 10.21
C VAL A 376 -2.01 -6.06 10.96
N THR A 377 -1.97 -7.14 11.79
CA THR A 377 -0.74 -7.66 12.40
C THR A 377 -0.40 -8.99 11.74
N GLU A 378 0.84 -9.14 11.30
CA GLU A 378 1.36 -10.36 10.70
C GLU A 378 2.65 -10.79 11.41
N ARG A 379 2.85 -12.11 11.60
CA ARG A 379 4.14 -12.65 11.97
C ARG A 379 4.97 -12.81 10.71
N ILE A 380 6.16 -12.20 10.67
CA ILE A 380 7.09 -12.27 9.54
C ILE A 380 8.31 -13.15 9.80
N SER A 381 8.56 -13.55 11.05
CA SER A 381 9.58 -14.52 11.42
C SER A 381 9.13 -15.95 11.10
N THR A 382 9.04 -16.25 9.81
CA THR A 382 8.63 -17.57 9.31
C THR A 382 9.76 -18.28 8.58
N THR A 383 9.59 -19.58 8.30
CA THR A 383 10.39 -20.28 7.31
C THR A 383 10.02 -19.80 5.91
N ARG A 384 10.76 -20.24 4.89
CA ARG A 384 10.46 -19.91 3.48
C ARG A 384 9.06 -20.39 3.05
N GLU A 385 8.60 -21.49 3.65
CA GLU A 385 7.27 -22.08 3.40
C GLU A 385 6.16 -21.43 4.25
N GLY A 386 6.46 -20.33 4.97
CA GLY A 386 5.50 -19.61 5.81
C GLY A 386 5.20 -20.26 7.17
N GLN A 387 5.95 -21.31 7.55
CA GLN A 387 5.77 -21.97 8.84
C GLN A 387 6.37 -21.15 9.98
N GLN A 388 5.82 -21.24 11.18
CA GLN A 388 6.41 -20.67 12.39
C GLN A 388 7.81 -21.25 12.64
N ARG A 389 8.77 -20.39 13.02
CA ARG A 389 10.09 -20.85 13.45
C ARG A 389 10.01 -21.40 14.87
N SER A 390 10.81 -22.40 15.17
CA SER A 390 10.88 -23.00 16.52
C SER A 390 11.84 -22.26 17.46
N VAL A 391 12.64 -21.32 16.93
CA VAL A 391 13.67 -20.55 17.65
C VAL A 391 13.33 -19.07 17.65
N ALA A 392 13.84 -18.34 18.64
CA ALA A 392 13.57 -16.91 18.77
C ALA A 392 14.06 -16.10 17.55
N SER A 393 13.29 -15.09 17.22
CA SER A 393 13.60 -14.08 16.20
C SER A 393 13.49 -12.69 16.81
N TYR A 394 14.47 -11.84 16.54
CA TYR A 394 14.64 -10.55 17.21
C TYR A 394 15.33 -9.51 16.32
N ASP A 395 15.47 -8.27 16.82
CA ASP A 395 16.12 -7.12 16.17
C ASP A 395 15.56 -6.81 14.77
N PRO A 396 14.26 -6.50 14.65
CA PRO A 396 13.66 -6.12 13.37
C PRO A 396 14.16 -4.76 12.88
N VAL A 397 14.65 -4.68 11.66
CA VAL A 397 15.02 -3.43 10.99
C VAL A 397 14.24 -3.27 9.69
N MET A 398 13.48 -2.17 9.60
CA MET A 398 12.65 -1.86 8.43
C MET A 398 13.48 -1.29 7.28
N GLY A 399 13.21 -1.80 6.07
CA GLY A 399 13.43 -1.09 4.82
C GLY A 399 12.18 -0.30 4.42
N GLN A 400 11.68 -0.51 3.20
CA GLN A 400 10.40 0.05 2.73
C GLN A 400 9.30 -1.01 2.80
N ASP A 401 8.06 -0.61 3.08
CA ASP A 401 6.86 -1.45 3.14
C ASP A 401 7.03 -2.67 4.08
N LYS A 402 7.05 -3.89 3.54
CA LYS A 402 7.26 -5.14 4.27
C LYS A 402 8.70 -5.66 4.21
N VAL A 403 9.64 -4.89 3.71
CA VAL A 403 11.06 -5.27 3.76
C VAL A 403 11.55 -5.13 5.18
N VAL A 404 11.79 -6.25 5.84
CA VAL A 404 12.28 -6.30 7.22
C VAL A 404 13.37 -7.33 7.35
N SER A 405 14.53 -6.97 7.87
CA SER A 405 15.51 -7.95 8.34
C SER A 405 15.29 -8.29 9.80
N PHE A 406 15.67 -9.48 10.19
CA PHE A 406 15.68 -9.95 11.57
C PHE A 406 16.76 -11.01 11.80
N THR A 407 17.14 -11.21 13.02
CA THR A 407 18.08 -12.25 13.44
C THR A 407 17.34 -13.45 14.03
N SER A 408 17.74 -14.67 13.70
CA SER A 408 17.19 -15.90 14.28
C SER A 408 18.23 -17.02 14.20
N ASP A 409 18.50 -17.69 15.32
CA ASP A 409 19.45 -18.82 15.43
C ASP A 409 20.88 -18.51 14.92
N GLY A 410 21.36 -17.29 15.14
CA GLY A 410 22.66 -16.83 14.64
C GLY A 410 22.74 -16.63 13.15
N ASP A 411 21.60 -16.50 12.49
CA ASP A 411 21.47 -16.14 11.09
C ASP A 411 20.66 -14.86 10.89
N VAL A 412 20.96 -14.14 9.83
CA VAL A 412 20.23 -12.96 9.41
C VAL A 412 19.28 -13.33 8.26
N PHE A 413 18.04 -13.00 8.47
CA PHE A 413 16.97 -13.18 7.49
C PHE A 413 16.45 -11.84 6.98
N VAL A 414 15.87 -11.85 5.80
CA VAL A 414 15.09 -10.73 5.29
C VAL A 414 13.76 -11.23 4.76
N ASN A 415 12.68 -10.63 5.23
CA ASN A 415 11.36 -10.71 4.61
C ASN A 415 11.26 -9.62 3.56
N ALA A 416 10.94 -9.99 2.33
CA ALA A 416 10.75 -9.06 1.21
C ALA A 416 9.77 -9.68 0.21
N SER A 417 9.52 -9.02 -0.93
CA SER A 417 8.76 -9.61 -2.03
C SER A 417 9.34 -10.99 -2.39
N GLY A 418 8.54 -12.04 -2.28
CA GLY A 418 8.96 -13.43 -2.45
C GLY A 418 9.19 -14.20 -1.15
N GLY A 419 8.89 -13.62 0.01
CA GLY A 419 8.93 -14.28 1.31
C GLY A 419 10.25 -14.12 2.06
N VAL A 420 10.45 -14.97 3.08
CA VAL A 420 11.63 -14.95 3.95
C VAL A 420 12.80 -15.69 3.32
N SER A 421 13.98 -15.08 3.34
CA SER A 421 15.22 -15.70 2.88
C SER A 421 16.39 -15.41 3.81
N GLU A 422 17.29 -16.40 3.99
CA GLU A 422 18.56 -16.23 4.70
C GLU A 422 19.53 -15.35 3.89
N VAL A 423 20.23 -14.46 4.55
CA VAL A 423 21.14 -13.48 3.95
C VAL A 423 22.60 -13.95 4.00
N ASN A 424 23.04 -14.43 5.16
CA ASN A 424 24.41 -14.89 5.39
C ASN A 424 24.64 -16.32 4.87
N SER A 425 25.89 -16.76 4.81
CA SER A 425 26.27 -18.12 4.48
C SER A 425 26.71 -18.91 5.72
N SER A 426 26.77 -20.23 5.60
CA SER A 426 27.22 -21.11 6.68
C SER A 426 28.63 -20.79 7.20
N THR A 427 29.50 -20.18 6.40
CA THR A 427 30.86 -19.78 6.79
C THR A 427 30.90 -18.46 7.57
N GLN A 428 29.75 -17.79 7.75
CA GLN A 428 29.63 -16.49 8.39
C GLN A 428 28.75 -16.56 9.65
N LYS A 429 28.59 -17.74 10.22
CA LYS A 429 27.84 -17.96 11.45
C LYS A 429 28.74 -17.90 12.69
N PRO A 430 28.29 -17.34 13.81
CA PRO A 430 27.00 -16.60 13.93
C PRO A 430 27.04 -15.23 13.27
N SER A 431 25.91 -14.82 12.68
CA SER A 431 25.68 -13.49 12.15
C SER A 431 24.53 -12.80 12.86
N SER A 432 24.52 -11.48 12.91
CA SER A 432 23.53 -10.67 13.60
C SER A 432 23.38 -9.28 12.97
N GLU A 433 22.45 -8.51 13.53
CA GLU A 433 22.26 -7.08 13.23
C GLU A 433 21.99 -6.80 11.75
N GLY A 434 21.03 -7.51 11.16
CA GLY A 434 20.66 -7.33 9.78
C GLY A 434 20.10 -5.93 9.52
N SER A 435 20.58 -5.23 8.46
CA SER A 435 20.09 -3.91 8.06
C SER A 435 19.87 -3.88 6.56
N PRO A 436 18.60 -3.82 6.08
CA PRO A 436 18.27 -3.73 4.66
C PRO A 436 18.27 -2.27 4.19
N CYS A 437 18.64 -2.00 2.94
CA CYS A 437 18.22 -0.77 2.28
C CYS A 437 16.71 -0.82 1.94
N TYR A 438 16.11 0.28 1.47
CA TYR A 438 14.67 0.36 1.24
C TYR A 438 14.10 -0.80 0.42
N SER A 439 14.74 -1.18 -0.66
CA SER A 439 14.29 -2.26 -1.53
C SER A 439 14.65 -3.67 -1.02
N GLY A 440 15.42 -3.79 0.06
CA GLY A 440 15.99 -5.07 0.51
C GLY A 440 16.99 -5.70 -0.45
N ARG A 441 17.40 -5.00 -1.52
CA ARG A 441 18.39 -5.49 -2.46
C ARG A 441 19.77 -5.66 -1.84
N MET A 442 20.16 -4.71 -0.99
CA MET A 442 21.38 -4.76 -0.22
C MET A 442 21.01 -4.98 1.25
N VAL A 443 21.66 -5.95 1.90
CA VAL A 443 21.50 -6.22 3.33
C VAL A 443 22.89 -6.27 3.96
N GLY A 444 23.12 -5.38 4.94
CA GLY A 444 24.30 -5.37 5.80
C GLY A 444 24.10 -6.30 7.00
N TYR A 445 25.16 -6.93 7.48
CA TYR A 445 25.15 -7.73 8.71
C TYR A 445 26.55 -7.91 9.28
N ALA A 446 26.64 -8.18 10.57
CA ALA A 446 27.89 -8.51 11.24
C ALA A 446 28.07 -10.04 11.35
N GLY A 447 29.31 -10.51 11.22
CA GLY A 447 29.63 -11.95 11.33
C GLY A 447 31.11 -12.20 11.07
N PRO A 448 31.58 -13.46 11.22
CA PRO A 448 32.98 -13.81 10.97
C PRO A 448 33.35 -13.71 9.49
N LEU A 449 34.59 -13.33 9.20
CA LEU A 449 35.16 -13.40 7.86
C LEU A 449 35.39 -14.86 7.44
N ALA A 450 35.00 -15.21 6.22
CA ALA A 450 35.18 -16.56 5.70
C ALA A 450 36.66 -16.94 5.53
N SER A 451 37.58 -15.96 5.44
CA SER A 451 39.00 -16.19 5.21
C SER A 451 39.73 -16.73 6.43
N ASP A 452 39.35 -16.31 7.64
CA ASP A 452 40.11 -16.59 8.87
C ASP A 452 39.28 -16.56 10.17
N GLY A 453 37.96 -16.42 10.06
CA GLY A 453 37.05 -16.35 11.20
C GLY A 453 37.12 -15.05 12.01
N GLY A 454 37.95 -14.07 11.60
CA GLY A 454 38.06 -12.78 12.30
C GLY A 454 36.78 -11.94 12.16
N PRO A 455 36.61 -10.90 12.99
CA PRO A 455 35.42 -10.03 12.94
C PRO A 455 35.26 -9.34 11.61
N GLY A 456 34.06 -9.35 11.05
CA GLY A 456 33.75 -8.74 9.77
C GLY A 456 32.35 -8.13 9.73
N VAL A 457 32.18 -7.13 8.88
CA VAL A 457 30.87 -6.66 8.46
C VAL A 457 30.70 -6.96 6.98
N HIS A 458 29.53 -7.36 6.63
CA HIS A 458 29.23 -7.90 5.30
C HIS A 458 28.07 -7.15 4.66
N VAL A 459 28.06 -7.08 3.33
CA VAL A 459 26.92 -6.62 2.54
C VAL A 459 26.62 -7.64 1.46
N ARG A 460 25.42 -8.20 1.50
CA ARG A 460 24.90 -9.09 0.45
C ARG A 460 24.08 -8.30 -0.55
N ASN A 461 24.50 -8.30 -1.81
CA ASN A 461 23.63 -7.89 -2.90
C ASN A 461 22.78 -9.10 -3.32
N ARG A 462 21.51 -9.11 -2.95
CA ARG A 462 20.59 -10.24 -3.16
C ARG A 462 20.19 -10.43 -4.62
N SER A 463 20.22 -9.36 -5.43
CA SER A 463 19.85 -9.46 -6.86
C SER A 463 20.87 -10.23 -7.71
N VAL A 464 22.16 -10.17 -7.33
CA VAL A 464 23.27 -10.80 -8.08
C VAL A 464 24.08 -11.77 -7.23
N GLY A 465 23.67 -12.00 -5.99
CA GLY A 465 24.36 -12.92 -5.07
C GLY A 465 25.75 -12.45 -4.60
N LYS A 466 26.18 -11.22 -4.95
CA LYS A 466 27.52 -10.72 -4.60
C LYS A 466 27.62 -10.41 -3.11
N LEU A 467 28.71 -10.85 -2.49
CA LEU A 467 29.08 -10.54 -1.13
C LEU A 467 30.28 -9.60 -1.11
N THR A 468 30.23 -8.54 -0.30
CA THR A 468 31.34 -7.67 0.04
C THR A 468 31.59 -7.79 1.54
N SER A 469 32.84 -8.06 1.94
CA SER A 469 33.23 -8.24 3.35
C SER A 469 34.29 -7.24 3.71
N ILE A 470 34.19 -6.62 4.88
CA ILE A 470 35.11 -5.59 5.39
C ILE A 470 35.57 -6.05 6.77
N GLY A 471 36.87 -6.28 6.94
CA GLY A 471 37.50 -6.73 8.20
C GLY A 471 38.70 -5.88 8.62
N SER A 472 38.98 -4.78 7.90
CA SER A 472 40.15 -3.93 8.16
C SER A 472 39.93 -2.49 7.71
N TYR A 473 40.71 -1.58 8.27
CA TYR A 473 40.82 -0.19 7.83
C TYR A 473 42.30 0.17 7.60
N GLN A 474 42.64 0.71 6.43
CA GLN A 474 44.02 1.03 6.03
C GLN A 474 45.02 -0.14 6.24
N GLY A 475 44.59 -1.36 5.97
CA GLY A 475 45.37 -2.58 6.12
C GLY A 475 45.45 -3.11 7.55
N VAL A 476 44.94 -2.42 8.55
CA VAL A 476 44.90 -2.85 9.95
C VAL A 476 43.58 -3.59 10.24
N ARG A 477 43.68 -4.81 10.73
CA ARG A 477 42.52 -5.66 11.07
C ARG A 477 41.74 -5.11 12.25
N PHE A 478 40.41 -5.24 12.18
CA PHE A 478 39.56 -4.95 13.33
C PHE A 478 39.67 -6.04 14.39
N THR A 479 39.55 -5.65 15.65
CA THR A 479 39.41 -6.54 16.79
C THR A 479 37.95 -6.81 17.12
N TRP A 480 37.07 -5.90 16.74
CA TRP A 480 35.62 -6.00 16.85
C TRP A 480 34.94 -5.18 15.75
N VAL A 481 33.79 -5.66 15.24
CA VAL A 481 32.95 -4.94 14.29
C VAL A 481 31.49 -5.33 14.48
N GLY A 482 30.57 -4.38 14.32
CA GLY A 482 29.11 -4.59 14.44
C GLY A 482 28.30 -3.36 14.03
N GLN A 483 27.01 -3.40 14.34
CA GLN A 483 26.04 -2.32 14.12
C GLN A 483 26.01 -1.79 12.69
N PRO A 484 25.88 -2.65 11.68
CA PRO A 484 25.80 -2.24 10.30
C PRO A 484 24.47 -1.54 9.99
N VAL A 485 24.52 -0.44 9.29
CA VAL A 485 23.34 0.28 8.78
C VAL A 485 23.54 0.59 7.30
N VAL A 486 22.71 0.00 6.44
CA VAL A 486 22.70 0.30 5.01
C VAL A 486 21.78 1.50 4.75
N ASP A 487 22.24 2.46 3.97
CA ASP A 487 21.43 3.62 3.62
C ASP A 487 20.23 3.23 2.72
N PRO A 488 19.12 3.97 2.78
CA PRO A 488 17.94 3.73 1.94
C PRO A 488 18.21 3.61 0.44
N THR A 489 19.21 4.33 -0.10
CA THR A 489 19.56 4.32 -1.53
C THR A 489 20.38 3.08 -1.96
N CYS A 490 20.76 2.20 -1.02
CA CYS A 490 21.62 1.03 -1.25
C CYS A 490 23.01 1.37 -1.79
N GLN A 491 23.62 2.49 -1.37
CA GLN A 491 24.94 2.93 -1.84
C GLN A 491 26.02 2.88 -0.77
N TRP A 492 25.64 2.97 0.51
CA TRP A 492 26.54 3.09 1.64
C TRP A 492 26.23 2.09 2.75
N LEU A 493 27.29 1.62 3.43
CA LEU A 493 27.23 0.91 4.69
C LEU A 493 27.89 1.76 5.77
N THR A 494 27.17 2.05 6.84
CA THR A 494 27.74 2.61 8.08
C THR A 494 27.85 1.49 9.10
N TYR A 495 28.94 1.43 9.84
CA TYR A 495 29.20 0.37 10.84
C TYR A 495 30.12 0.86 11.94
N VAL A 496 30.22 0.10 13.00
CA VAL A 496 31.12 0.38 14.14
C VAL A 496 32.23 -0.65 14.15
N ALA A 497 33.46 -0.22 14.38
CA ALA A 497 34.60 -1.12 14.51
C ALA A 497 35.64 -0.59 15.49
N THR A 498 36.44 -1.51 16.05
CA THR A 498 37.56 -1.22 16.94
C THR A 498 38.85 -1.72 16.30
N LEU A 499 39.87 -0.87 16.28
CA LEU A 499 41.23 -1.22 15.85
C LEU A 499 42.02 -1.85 17.01
N PRO A 500 43.11 -2.62 16.77
CA PRO A 500 43.97 -3.11 17.81
C PRO A 500 44.69 -2.00 18.56
N ALA A 501 45.05 -2.27 19.83
CA ALA A 501 45.85 -1.39 20.64
C ALA A 501 47.25 -1.12 20.00
N THR A 502 47.71 0.12 20.12
CA THR A 502 49.03 0.55 19.67
C THR A 502 49.80 1.23 20.83
N ALA A 503 51.09 1.50 20.67
CA ALA A 503 51.86 2.22 21.68
C ALA A 503 51.33 3.65 21.94
N THR A 504 50.69 4.27 20.94
CA THR A 504 50.11 5.61 21.03
C THR A 504 48.64 5.60 21.43
N GLU A 505 47.94 4.50 21.25
CA GLU A 505 46.53 4.30 21.61
C GLU A 505 46.38 2.90 22.30
N PRO A 506 46.75 2.80 23.59
CA PRO A 506 46.75 1.51 24.30
C PRO A 506 45.33 1.00 24.62
N ASP A 507 44.32 1.87 24.60
CA ASP A 507 42.92 1.53 24.82
C ASP A 507 42.03 2.10 23.67
N PRO A 508 42.08 1.49 22.48
CA PRO A 508 41.37 1.99 21.31
C PRO A 508 39.86 1.87 21.48
N GLN A 509 39.16 2.99 21.30
CA GLN A 509 37.72 3.02 21.45
C GLN A 509 37.02 2.65 20.13
N PRO A 510 35.83 2.03 20.17
CA PRO A 510 35.00 1.81 18.99
C PRO A 510 34.71 3.10 18.24
N ARG A 511 34.79 3.08 16.93
CA ARG A 511 34.54 4.22 16.04
C ARG A 511 33.49 3.89 14.99
N VAL A 512 32.74 4.90 14.53
CA VAL A 512 31.79 4.79 13.41
C VAL A 512 32.53 5.03 12.11
N TYR A 513 32.33 4.11 11.17
CA TYR A 513 32.87 4.14 9.81
C TYR A 513 31.74 4.15 8.79
N ARG A 514 32.02 4.69 7.59
CA ARG A 514 31.12 4.62 6.43
C ARG A 514 31.89 4.07 5.22
N PHE A 515 31.31 3.08 4.52
CA PHE A 515 31.88 2.42 3.35
C PHE A 515 31.01 2.65 2.12
N LYS A 516 31.60 3.04 0.99
CA LYS A 516 30.93 3.21 -0.30
C LYS A 516 30.98 1.94 -1.13
N PHE A 517 29.81 1.43 -1.60
CA PHE A 517 29.78 0.19 -2.38
C PHE A 517 30.46 0.31 -3.74
N ASN A 518 30.34 1.46 -4.40
CA ASN A 518 31.05 1.76 -5.63
C ASN A 518 32.27 2.65 -5.31
N GLY A 519 33.46 2.10 -5.40
CA GLY A 519 34.71 2.80 -5.13
C GLY A 519 35.51 2.30 -3.93
N GLY A 520 34.88 1.55 -3.00
CA GLY A 520 35.58 0.88 -1.88
C GLY A 520 36.20 1.80 -0.84
N THR A 521 35.83 3.09 -0.80
CA THR A 521 36.38 4.08 0.16
C THR A 521 35.72 3.89 1.52
N ILE A 522 36.54 4.05 2.59
CA ILE A 522 36.09 4.05 3.98
C ILE A 522 36.39 5.41 4.61
N ASP A 523 35.35 6.06 5.12
CA ASP A 523 35.44 7.32 5.88
C ASP A 523 35.28 7.06 7.38
N VAL A 524 36.02 7.75 8.24
CA VAL A 524 35.79 7.79 9.68
C VAL A 524 34.76 8.88 9.98
N VAL A 525 33.66 8.49 10.61
CA VAL A 525 32.51 9.39 10.87
C VAL A 525 32.59 10.01 12.26
N SER A 526 32.89 9.21 13.29
CA SER A 526 32.98 9.68 14.68
C SER A 526 34.21 10.56 14.90
N ALA A 527 34.17 11.41 15.95
CA ALA A 527 35.31 12.25 16.30
C ALA A 527 36.51 11.39 16.78
N PRO A 528 37.73 11.78 16.48
CA PRO A 528 38.93 11.06 16.92
C PRO A 528 39.09 11.03 18.44
N THR A 529 38.55 12.04 19.14
CA THR A 529 38.54 12.16 20.60
C THR A 529 37.09 12.22 21.09
N GLY A 530 36.79 11.70 22.27
CA GLY A 530 35.42 11.76 22.84
C GLY A 530 34.88 10.45 23.36
N GLY A 531 35.70 9.39 23.40
CA GLY A 531 35.32 8.07 23.91
C GLY A 531 34.65 7.17 22.87
N ALA A 532 34.13 6.04 23.32
CA ALA A 532 33.48 5.02 22.48
C ALA A 532 32.31 5.61 21.68
N ALA A 533 32.29 5.29 20.39
CA ALA A 533 31.20 5.66 19.49
C ALA A 533 30.45 4.43 18.99
N GLY A 534 29.12 4.55 18.80
CA GLY A 534 28.25 3.45 18.39
C GLY A 534 26.85 3.85 17.98
N ASN A 535 26.00 2.87 17.77
CA ASN A 535 24.60 3.01 17.42
C ASN A 535 24.33 4.03 16.27
N PRO A 536 24.91 3.81 15.09
CA PRO A 536 24.74 4.75 13.99
C PRO A 536 23.31 4.71 13.43
N SER A 537 22.83 5.87 13.02
CA SER A 537 21.61 6.05 12.21
C SER A 537 21.90 6.97 11.05
N VAL A 538 21.39 6.64 9.87
CA VAL A 538 21.70 7.37 8.63
C VAL A 538 20.44 8.01 8.05
N ASN A 539 20.60 9.16 7.40
CA ASN A 539 19.55 9.74 6.58
C ASN A 539 19.46 9.04 5.21
N TYR A 540 18.58 9.52 4.31
CA TYR A 540 18.26 8.89 3.04
C TYR A 540 19.47 8.49 2.18
N ASN A 541 20.52 9.31 2.13
CA ASN A 541 21.72 9.12 1.30
C ASN A 541 23.05 9.01 2.09
N ALA A 542 22.94 8.75 3.39
CA ALA A 542 24.09 8.69 4.31
C ALA A 542 24.99 9.95 4.32
N ARG A 543 24.45 11.13 3.99
CA ARG A 543 25.14 12.41 4.18
C ARG A 543 25.17 12.77 5.66
N TYR A 544 24.00 12.70 6.33
CA TYR A 544 23.89 12.92 7.77
C TYR A 544 23.92 11.58 8.48
N ILE A 545 24.83 11.46 9.43
CA ILE A 545 24.95 10.26 10.27
C ILE A 545 24.86 10.67 11.73
N ALA A 546 23.88 10.17 12.43
CA ALA A 546 23.76 10.28 13.86
C ALA A 546 24.46 9.08 14.54
N PHE A 547 25.07 9.31 15.69
CA PHE A 547 25.73 8.27 16.47
C PHE A 547 25.88 8.67 17.95
N GLU A 548 26.06 7.68 18.80
CA GLU A 548 26.45 7.89 20.19
C GLU A 548 27.96 8.07 20.28
N GLN A 549 28.43 9.00 21.13
CA GLN A 549 29.83 9.10 21.50
C GLN A 549 29.96 9.71 22.89
N GLY A 550 30.72 9.02 23.80
CA GLY A 550 30.99 9.53 25.14
C GLY A 550 29.72 9.77 25.99
N GLY A 551 28.63 9.03 25.72
CA GLY A 551 27.34 9.15 26.44
C GLY A 551 26.42 10.27 25.92
N ASP A 552 26.75 10.90 24.79
CA ASP A 552 25.95 11.91 24.12
C ASP A 552 25.60 11.43 22.67
N VAL A 553 24.56 12.00 22.07
CA VAL A 553 24.21 11.78 20.67
C VAL A 553 24.67 12.96 19.83
N TYR A 554 25.35 12.66 18.73
CA TYR A 554 25.85 13.61 17.74
C TYR A 554 25.28 13.34 16.35
N VAL A 555 25.27 14.37 15.50
CA VAL A 555 24.99 14.28 14.06
C VAL A 555 26.18 14.87 13.30
N ARG A 556 26.73 14.11 12.36
CA ARG A 556 27.78 14.52 11.43
C ARG A 556 27.19 14.83 10.06
N ASP A 557 27.42 16.01 9.55
CA ASP A 557 27.25 16.31 8.11
C ASP A 557 28.56 15.98 7.39
N LEU A 558 28.57 15.00 6.51
CA LEU A 558 29.78 14.54 5.83
C LEU A 558 30.16 15.39 4.62
N ASP A 559 29.29 16.27 4.13
CA ASP A 559 29.62 17.22 3.08
C ASP A 559 30.39 18.45 3.63
N THR A 560 30.00 18.94 4.80
CA THR A 560 30.59 20.09 5.44
C THR A 560 31.63 19.75 6.51
N GLY A 561 31.61 18.51 7.01
CA GLY A 561 32.39 18.05 8.14
C GLY A 561 31.87 18.55 9.51
N ALA A 562 30.75 19.25 9.57
CA ALA A 562 30.15 19.75 10.80
C ALA A 562 29.70 18.59 11.72
N LEU A 563 29.95 18.78 13.02
CA LEU A 563 29.54 17.84 14.07
C LEU A 563 28.69 18.60 15.10
N GLU A 564 27.42 18.28 15.18
CA GLU A 564 26.46 18.86 16.12
C GLU A 564 26.12 17.88 17.25
N LYS A 565 26.08 18.37 18.49
CA LYS A 565 25.53 17.61 19.61
C LYS A 565 24.01 17.73 19.61
N ALA A 566 23.33 16.65 19.27
CA ALA A 566 21.89 16.60 19.21
C ALA A 566 21.21 16.28 20.55
N GLY A 567 21.84 15.43 21.36
CA GLY A 567 21.30 15.04 22.67
C GLY A 567 22.40 14.83 23.71
N LYS A 568 22.20 15.37 24.93
CA LYS A 568 23.10 15.16 26.08
C LYS A 568 22.58 13.99 26.94
N HIS A 569 23.46 13.10 27.38
CA HIS A 569 23.11 11.87 28.10
C HIS A 569 21.99 11.11 27.38
N ALA A 570 22.21 10.87 26.09
CA ALA A 570 21.23 10.34 25.15
C ALA A 570 21.79 9.13 24.39
N THR A 571 20.90 8.24 24.01
CA THR A 571 21.21 6.98 23.32
C THR A 571 20.19 6.69 22.22
N ALA A 572 20.42 5.64 21.43
CA ALA A 572 19.53 5.12 20.40
C ALA A 572 19.02 6.20 19.42
N PRO A 573 19.92 6.86 18.66
CA PRO A 573 19.54 7.86 17.68
C PRO A 573 18.80 7.25 16.50
N SER A 574 17.83 8.00 15.94
CA SER A 574 17.09 7.66 14.72
C SER A 574 16.81 8.92 13.92
N LEU A 575 17.37 9.03 12.69
CA LEU A 575 17.25 10.19 11.81
C LEU A 575 16.04 10.11 10.88
N SER A 576 15.45 11.27 10.55
CA SER A 576 14.57 11.41 9.40
C SER A 576 15.34 11.30 8.08
N ALA A 577 14.64 10.99 6.98
CA ALA A 577 15.26 10.80 5.66
C ALA A 577 15.94 12.06 5.13
N ASP A 578 15.43 13.23 5.46
CA ASP A 578 16.04 14.53 5.12
C ASP A 578 17.19 14.95 6.05
N GLY A 579 17.39 14.24 7.17
CA GLY A 579 18.39 14.53 8.18
C GLY A 579 18.09 15.74 9.05
N ARG A 580 16.89 16.33 8.99
CA ARG A 580 16.50 17.52 9.75
C ARG A 580 15.90 17.25 11.11
N LYS A 581 15.40 16.04 11.33
CA LYS A 581 14.87 15.62 12.63
C LYS A 581 15.61 14.40 13.13
N ILE A 582 15.77 14.34 14.43
CA ILE A 582 16.37 13.19 15.11
C ILE A 582 15.51 12.79 16.30
N ALA A 583 15.25 11.49 16.43
CA ALA A 583 14.78 10.93 17.67
C ALA A 583 15.96 10.31 18.45
N TYR A 584 15.87 10.33 19.78
CA TYR A 584 16.82 9.65 20.67
C TYR A 584 16.18 9.34 22.01
N GLN A 585 16.78 8.43 22.73
CA GLN A 585 16.36 8.10 24.11
C GLN A 585 17.15 8.97 25.10
N GLN A 586 16.45 9.63 26.02
CA GLN A 586 17.03 10.36 27.13
C GLN A 586 16.41 9.91 28.45
N GLY A 587 17.11 9.05 29.16
CA GLY A 587 16.58 8.37 30.34
C GLY A 587 15.34 7.54 30.01
N ARG A 588 14.20 7.88 30.59
CA ARG A 588 12.90 7.21 30.35
C ARG A 588 12.05 7.86 29.24
N TYR A 589 12.61 8.72 28.46
CA TYR A 589 11.89 9.48 27.45
C TYR A 589 12.48 9.23 26.07
N ALA A 590 11.61 9.04 25.09
CA ALA A 590 11.89 9.22 23.69
C ALA A 590 11.70 10.71 23.35
N VAL A 591 12.71 11.31 22.78
CA VAL A 591 12.76 12.74 22.42
C VAL A 591 12.93 12.87 20.92
N VAL A 592 12.13 13.70 20.28
CA VAL A 592 12.33 14.11 18.88
C VAL A 592 12.77 15.55 18.88
N ARG A 593 13.90 15.84 18.24
CA ARG A 593 14.44 17.18 18.08
C ARG A 593 14.47 17.55 16.60
N ASP A 594 13.98 18.74 16.29
CA ASP A 594 14.17 19.39 15.02
C ASP A 594 15.53 20.12 15.04
N LEU A 595 16.43 19.75 14.15
CA LEU A 595 17.83 20.25 14.14
C LEU A 595 17.92 21.68 13.61
N ASP A 596 17.00 22.10 12.73
CA ASP A 596 17.01 23.47 12.18
C ASP A 596 16.50 24.49 13.21
N THR A 597 15.44 24.13 13.95
CA THR A 597 14.77 25.05 14.91
C THR A 597 15.17 24.83 16.35
N GLY A 598 15.75 23.67 16.68
CA GLY A 598 16.03 23.24 18.04
C GLY A 598 14.77 22.82 18.85
N ALA A 599 13.59 22.84 18.25
CA ALA A 599 12.35 22.46 18.90
C ALA A 599 12.36 20.98 19.27
N THR A 600 11.79 20.63 20.45
CA THR A 600 11.76 19.25 20.96
C THR A 600 10.38 18.81 21.35
N ASN A 601 10.04 17.58 20.97
CA ASN A 601 8.90 16.83 21.48
C ASN A 601 9.41 15.66 22.34
N ARG A 602 8.75 15.36 23.45
CA ARG A 602 9.14 14.24 24.32
C ARG A 602 7.95 13.43 24.78
N VAL A 603 8.10 12.13 24.79
CA VAL A 603 7.11 11.16 25.29
C VAL A 603 7.77 10.17 26.22
N ARG A 604 7.04 9.70 27.24
CA ARG A 604 7.57 8.65 28.13
C ARG A 604 7.63 7.33 27.41
N GLY A 605 8.84 6.85 27.14
CA GLY A 605 9.14 5.63 26.42
C GLY A 605 10.61 5.50 26.08
N THR A 606 10.97 4.36 25.52
CA THR A 606 12.32 3.94 25.16
C THR A 606 12.37 3.40 23.73
N GLN A 607 13.55 3.11 23.22
CA GLN A 607 13.76 2.51 21.90
C GLN A 607 13.04 3.30 20.78
N PRO A 608 13.34 4.58 20.59
CA PRO A 608 12.69 5.39 19.57
C PRO A 608 13.10 4.97 18.16
N SER A 609 12.15 4.92 17.24
CA SER A 609 12.36 4.79 15.80
C SER A 609 11.55 5.87 15.09
N LEU A 610 12.20 6.76 14.39
CA LEU A 610 11.58 7.90 13.71
C LEU A 610 11.25 7.52 12.26
N ALA A 611 10.04 7.81 11.81
CA ALA A 611 9.67 7.65 10.40
C ALA A 611 10.55 8.53 9.49
N GLY A 612 10.85 8.06 8.29
CA GLY A 612 11.69 8.80 7.34
C GLY A 612 11.16 10.20 7.01
N THR A 613 9.85 10.39 6.97
CA THR A 613 9.20 11.71 6.82
C THR A 613 9.38 12.62 8.03
N GLY A 614 9.83 12.10 9.18
CA GLY A 614 9.91 12.86 10.42
C GLY A 614 8.56 13.25 11.01
N THR A 615 7.46 12.57 10.63
CA THR A 615 6.08 12.89 11.06
C THR A 615 5.56 11.98 12.15
N ALA A 616 6.16 10.79 12.32
CA ALA A 616 5.73 9.78 13.29
C ALA A 616 6.92 9.17 14.03
N LEU A 617 6.69 8.78 15.30
CA LEU A 617 7.66 8.16 16.18
C LEU A 617 7.10 6.83 16.71
N ALA A 618 7.73 5.72 16.37
CA ALA A 618 7.50 4.45 17.05
C ALA A 618 8.38 4.36 18.30
N TYR A 619 7.85 3.80 19.40
CA TYR A 619 8.59 3.68 20.64
C TYR A 619 7.95 2.64 21.57
N THR A 620 8.74 2.13 22.50
CA THR A 620 8.27 1.20 23.53
C THR A 620 7.86 1.96 24.79
N SER A 621 6.69 1.65 25.36
CA SER A 621 6.25 2.21 26.65
C SER A 621 5.59 1.13 27.50
N GLY A 622 6.18 0.83 28.64
CA GLY A 622 5.80 -0.31 29.46
C GLY A 622 6.12 -1.63 28.74
N ARG A 623 5.07 -2.44 28.47
CA ARG A 623 5.20 -3.73 27.77
C ARG A 623 4.75 -3.65 26.30
N SER A 624 4.44 -2.48 25.80
CA SER A 624 3.78 -2.32 24.49
C SER A 624 4.52 -1.34 23.59
N VAL A 625 4.41 -1.55 22.30
CA VAL A 625 4.88 -0.65 21.24
C VAL A 625 3.77 0.31 20.85
N TYR A 626 4.12 1.57 20.66
CA TYR A 626 3.22 2.66 20.25
C TYR A 626 3.79 3.44 19.08
N LEU A 627 2.90 4.03 18.31
CA LEU A 627 3.21 5.07 17.32
C LEU A 627 2.61 6.39 17.78
N LEU A 628 3.41 7.46 17.73
CA LEU A 628 3.02 8.83 18.01
C LEU A 628 3.06 9.63 16.71
N GLU A 629 1.95 10.21 16.32
CA GLU A 629 1.89 11.22 15.27
C GLU A 629 2.33 12.57 15.84
N LEU A 630 3.45 13.12 15.35
CA LEU A 630 4.10 14.27 15.96
C LEU A 630 3.32 15.58 15.81
N ALA A 631 2.57 15.74 14.72
CA ALA A 631 1.78 16.94 14.46
C ALA A 631 0.56 17.07 15.37
N THR A 632 -0.13 15.98 15.65
CA THR A 632 -1.39 15.97 16.43
C THR A 632 -1.20 15.53 17.88
N GLY A 633 -0.06 14.87 18.18
CA GLY A 633 0.16 14.19 19.46
C GLY A 633 -0.71 12.93 19.64
N LYS A 634 -1.39 12.47 18.59
CA LYS A 634 -2.19 11.24 18.61
C LYS A 634 -1.29 10.04 18.82
N ARG A 635 -1.63 9.24 19.83
CA ARG A 635 -0.92 8.01 20.17
C ARG A 635 -1.75 6.79 19.80
N GLN A 636 -1.14 5.85 19.09
CA GLN A 636 -1.78 4.59 18.70
C GLN A 636 -1.00 3.40 19.28
N LEU A 637 -1.71 2.39 19.79
CA LEU A 637 -1.12 1.11 20.19
C LEU A 637 -0.77 0.31 18.94
N VAL A 638 0.48 -0.16 18.84
CA VAL A 638 0.99 -0.98 17.72
C VAL A 638 0.92 -2.46 18.08
N SER A 639 1.43 -2.88 19.24
CA SER A 639 1.38 -4.26 19.71
C SER A 639 -0.01 -4.63 20.24
N VAL A 640 -0.97 -4.72 19.31
CA VAL A 640 -2.38 -5.03 19.60
C VAL A 640 -2.60 -6.51 19.45
N ASP A 641 -3.25 -7.13 20.43
CA ASP A 641 -3.68 -8.52 20.35
C ASP A 641 -4.74 -8.74 19.25
N ARG A 642 -5.01 -9.97 18.89
CA ARG A 642 -5.99 -10.33 17.86
C ARG A 642 -7.45 -9.97 18.18
N TRP A 643 -7.72 -9.53 19.43
CA TRP A 643 -9.04 -9.09 19.87
C TRP A 643 -9.17 -7.56 20.00
N GLY A 644 -8.09 -6.81 19.69
CA GLY A 644 -8.07 -5.34 19.73
C GLY A 644 -7.61 -4.76 21.07
N GLY A 645 -7.12 -5.60 21.99
CA GLY A 645 -6.56 -5.23 23.29
C GLY A 645 -5.05 -5.03 23.29
N ARG A 646 -4.48 -4.93 24.47
CA ARG A 646 -3.02 -4.91 24.69
C ARG A 646 -2.49 -6.35 24.70
N ASN A 647 -1.29 -6.52 24.15
CA ASN A 647 -0.53 -7.75 24.27
C ASN A 647 -0.27 -8.13 25.73
N ASP A 648 -0.34 -9.41 26.05
CA ASP A 648 -0.17 -9.94 27.41
C ASP A 648 1.31 -9.96 27.85
N LEU A 649 2.23 -10.26 26.94
CA LEU A 649 3.66 -10.32 27.18
C LEU A 649 4.41 -9.15 26.53
N PRO A 650 5.67 -8.86 26.91
CA PRO A 650 6.40 -7.70 26.39
C PRO A 650 6.57 -7.69 24.87
N ALA A 651 6.44 -6.50 24.30
CA ALA A 651 6.80 -6.16 22.94
C ALA A 651 7.77 -4.98 22.94
N GLY A 652 8.71 -4.96 22.01
CA GLY A 652 9.77 -3.95 21.96
C GLY A 652 10.48 -3.88 20.60
N HIS A 653 11.61 -3.19 20.58
CA HIS A 653 12.47 -2.97 19.42
C HIS A 653 11.68 -2.55 18.16
N PRO A 654 10.87 -1.47 18.26
CA PRO A 654 10.10 -1.02 17.11
C PRO A 654 11.01 -0.45 16.03
N SER A 655 10.69 -0.77 14.78
CA SER A 655 11.28 -0.16 13.60
C SER A 655 10.15 0.28 12.67
N VAL A 656 10.08 1.57 12.35
CA VAL A 656 9.00 2.16 11.54
C VAL A 656 9.48 2.45 10.12
N ASN A 657 8.61 2.25 9.13
CA ASN A 657 8.91 2.57 7.73
C ASN A 657 8.95 4.09 7.47
N ALA A 658 9.32 4.47 6.25
CA ALA A 658 9.57 5.87 5.90
C ALA A 658 8.35 6.77 6.09
N ASP A 659 7.16 6.34 5.78
CA ASP A 659 5.92 7.13 5.85
C ASP A 659 5.18 7.05 7.20
N GLY A 660 5.63 6.18 8.11
CA GLY A 660 5.02 6.02 9.43
C GLY A 660 3.76 5.15 9.45
N THR A 661 3.51 4.36 8.40
CA THR A 661 2.29 3.54 8.28
C THR A 661 2.47 2.08 8.68
N VAL A 662 3.70 1.61 8.76
CA VAL A 662 4.04 0.22 9.09
C VAL A 662 5.12 0.19 10.16
N VAL A 663 4.92 -0.63 11.20
CA VAL A 663 5.88 -0.81 12.29
C VAL A 663 6.20 -2.30 12.44
N ALA A 664 7.47 -2.65 12.33
CA ALA A 664 7.98 -3.95 12.75
C ALA A 664 8.34 -3.89 14.24
N PHE A 665 8.12 -4.98 14.97
CA PHE A 665 8.48 -5.11 16.37
C PHE A 665 8.64 -6.57 16.75
N GLU A 666 9.31 -6.83 17.85
CA GLU A 666 9.44 -8.18 18.42
C GLU A 666 8.52 -8.35 19.63
N SER A 667 8.07 -9.58 19.86
CA SER A 667 7.28 -9.92 21.05
C SER A 667 7.32 -11.42 21.34
N THR A 668 7.18 -11.77 22.62
CA THR A 668 6.93 -13.15 23.08
C THR A 668 5.44 -13.44 23.30
N SER A 669 4.55 -12.50 22.92
CA SER A 669 3.11 -12.60 23.19
C SER A 669 2.42 -13.50 22.16
N PRO A 670 1.79 -14.62 22.57
CA PRO A 670 1.18 -15.57 21.65
C PRO A 670 -0.18 -15.10 21.12
N ASP A 671 -0.66 -13.95 21.59
CA ASP A 671 -1.99 -13.40 21.30
C ASP A 671 -2.04 -12.38 20.17
N LEU A 672 -0.88 -11.99 19.61
CA LEU A 672 -0.79 -11.01 18.52
C LEU A 672 -1.34 -11.54 17.19
N VAL A 673 -1.13 -12.82 16.91
CA VAL A 673 -1.63 -13.52 15.73
C VAL A 673 -2.17 -14.90 16.10
N ALA A 674 -3.03 -15.47 15.26
CA ALA A 674 -3.48 -16.85 15.46
C ALA A 674 -2.34 -17.84 15.16
N GLY A 675 -2.28 -18.95 15.92
CA GLY A 675 -1.34 -20.03 15.68
C GLY A 675 0.11 -19.71 16.12
N ASP A 676 0.30 -18.75 17.01
CA ASP A 676 1.56 -18.54 17.69
C ASP A 676 1.65 -19.50 18.88
N THR A 677 2.53 -20.52 18.79
CA THR A 677 2.58 -21.66 19.72
C THR A 677 3.99 -22.04 20.15
N ASN A 678 5.03 -21.36 19.64
CA ASN A 678 6.44 -21.72 19.91
C ASN A 678 6.95 -21.27 21.29
N GLY A 679 6.29 -20.27 21.92
CA GLY A 679 6.65 -19.74 23.24
C GLY A 679 7.96 -18.93 23.27
N VAL A 680 8.48 -18.52 22.13
CA VAL A 680 9.70 -17.70 21.99
C VAL A 680 9.36 -16.34 21.38
N ALA A 681 10.36 -15.45 21.29
CA ALA A 681 10.17 -14.17 20.62
C ALA A 681 10.01 -14.37 19.11
N ASP A 682 9.01 -13.72 18.55
CA ASP A 682 8.76 -13.62 17.12
C ASP A 682 8.81 -12.16 16.66
N VAL A 683 9.05 -11.95 15.37
CA VAL A 683 9.00 -10.62 14.75
C VAL A 683 7.66 -10.45 14.04
N PHE A 684 7.00 -9.36 14.38
CA PHE A 684 5.70 -8.98 13.85
C PHE A 684 5.80 -7.69 13.05
N LEU A 685 4.88 -7.55 12.12
CA LEU A 685 4.69 -6.35 11.33
C LEU A 685 3.24 -5.89 11.49
N ARG A 686 3.04 -4.61 11.81
CA ARG A 686 1.71 -4.06 11.93
C ARG A 686 1.56 -2.81 11.08
N THR A 687 0.51 -2.82 10.27
CA THR A 687 0.00 -1.61 9.63
C THR A 687 -0.72 -0.76 10.65
N VAL A 688 -0.36 0.51 10.72
CA VAL A 688 -0.92 1.53 11.60
C VAL A 688 -1.42 2.70 10.74
N GLN A 689 -2.50 3.33 11.16
CA GLN A 689 -3.14 4.41 10.39
C GLN A 689 -3.63 5.52 11.30
#